data_929cb7836ef24ba73aa0e2ccc9bd74ce
#
_entry.id   929cb7836ef24ba73aa0e2ccc9bd74ce
#
_cell.length_a   1.000
_cell.length_b   1.000
_cell.length_c   1.000
_cell.angle_alpha   90.00
_cell.angle_beta   90.00
_cell.angle_gamma   90.00
#
_symmetry.space_group_name_H-M   'P 1'
#
loop_
_entity.id
_entity.type
_entity.pdbx_description
1 polymer ?
#
loop_
_entity_poly.entity_id
_entity_poly.type
_entity_poly.pdbx_seq_one_letter_code
_entity_poly.pdbx_strand_id
1 'polypeptide(L)'
;METNNDKIIAFKYEYRNYQKRALKEIDKYVDDNKIHIVAAPGAGKTILALKLVFDFNVNTLILVPTIAIREQWVERMLNDFTNIDKKQISTSLKELKKFNIISYQALYEYDKEEIKKIIKKNNIHTIVLDEAHHLRNAWWKLLSQVFEELKNIKIISLTATPPYDDEKNFEKYIGLCGEIDAQINIPELVGEKNLCPHQDFIYLNVPTKEQEKQINEYRVNSIKIIKWLNNNQSIIKAIATHKFIIDYKNNIDDIITNYNIFIIMLKFLNDRNIFVNQYIKDVNKSYSPMKICDYENFFKYLLYTNDKEFEIIESTLKELKSMLLQVGAIDNGNIDLLYNKEIEKELSQNIGKLNSINTIIEHEYNNLKEKLKLVVVTDFIKDDYSDFDDSEINQLGVMPIFRNITQNLKSLKICVLTGSTIIIPTDTVQIFMDICKNNNIKDENIVVNEIGNDFKYSRIQLRNNSLIVKIITELFKKSDISVLIGTVALIGEGWDAPFVNTLIMASSISSYVTSNQIRGRAIRIDKNNISKEANIWHLVCLEKCGNRYVKGKDYEKIEKRFNAIEGLALTENKLVSNINRFDYFDRSLVYEDISRINNIMLEESSKRELISKRWFIALEKYIPNNKLLIKKENILKNKKLIYKKCQPFVSYRSNRYSCIRTFTNSFLDSTFIHFECRSHSKNNYKY
;
A
#
# COMPACT_ATOMS: atom_id res chain seq x y z
N MET A 1 13.44 -6.95 55.43
CA MET A 1 12.66 -7.55 54.36
C MET A 1 11.53 -6.58 54.01
N GLU A 2 11.83 -5.63 53.14
CA GLU A 2 10.78 -4.77 52.60
C GLU A 2 10.02 -5.55 51.56
N THR A 3 8.76 -5.87 51.85
CA THR A 3 7.83 -6.42 50.89
C THR A 3 7.60 -5.37 49.79
N ASN A 4 8.29 -5.48 48.67
CA ASN A 4 7.95 -4.77 47.46
C ASN A 4 6.55 -5.20 47.03
N ASN A 5 5.54 -4.50 47.53
CA ASN A 5 4.20 -4.49 46.94
C ASN A 5 4.35 -3.80 45.57
N ASP A 6 4.73 -4.56 44.53
CA ASP A 6 4.68 -4.07 43.16
C ASP A 6 3.24 -3.63 42.84
N LYS A 7 2.98 -2.34 42.95
CA LYS A 7 1.65 -1.78 42.65
C LYS A 7 1.31 -2.14 41.19
N ILE A 8 0.20 -2.81 41.01
CA ILE A 8 -0.28 -3.24 39.70
C ILE A 8 -0.40 -2.02 38.77
N ILE A 9 0.24 -2.11 37.60
CA ILE A 9 0.13 -1.10 36.55
C ILE A 9 -1.18 -1.33 35.82
N ALA A 10 -2.10 -0.37 35.88
CA ALA A 10 -3.42 -0.50 35.28
C ALA A 10 -3.74 0.67 34.35
N PHE A 11 -4.49 0.41 33.31
CA PHE A 11 -5.03 1.44 32.43
C PHE A 11 -6.05 2.28 33.19
N LYS A 12 -5.95 3.59 33.09
CA LYS A 12 -6.80 4.55 33.87
C LYS A 12 -8.24 4.63 33.36
N TYR A 13 -8.50 4.14 32.14
CA TYR A 13 -9.79 4.25 31.47
C TYR A 13 -10.37 2.87 31.18
N GLU A 14 -11.60 2.83 30.71
CA GLU A 14 -12.18 1.57 30.22
C GLU A 14 -11.69 1.24 28.81
N TYR A 15 -11.36 -0.04 28.60
CA TYR A 15 -11.12 -0.55 27.26
C TYR A 15 -12.43 -0.55 26.47
N ARG A 16 -12.34 -0.16 25.21
CA ARG A 16 -13.47 -0.21 24.27
C ARG A 16 -13.82 -1.66 23.91
N ASN A 17 -15.03 -1.90 23.40
CA ASN A 17 -15.49 -3.28 23.17
C ASN A 17 -14.60 -4.02 22.18
N TYR A 18 -14.19 -3.39 21.08
CA TYR A 18 -13.26 -4.00 20.14
C TYR A 18 -11.86 -4.25 20.74
N GLN A 19 -11.42 -3.41 21.69
CA GLN A 19 -10.15 -3.64 22.40
C GLN A 19 -10.29 -4.82 23.37
N LYS A 20 -11.40 -4.90 24.14
CA LYS A 20 -11.71 -6.05 25.01
C LYS A 20 -11.76 -7.34 24.21
N ARG A 21 -12.39 -7.32 23.01
CA ARG A 21 -12.45 -8.47 22.09
C ARG A 21 -11.05 -8.87 21.63
N ALA A 22 -10.24 -7.88 21.12
CA ALA A 22 -8.89 -8.15 20.64
C ALA A 22 -7.98 -8.72 21.74
N LEU A 23 -8.03 -8.19 22.95
CA LEU A 23 -7.29 -8.74 24.10
C LEU A 23 -7.70 -10.19 24.39
N LYS A 24 -9.01 -10.49 24.39
CA LYS A 24 -9.51 -11.86 24.58
C LYS A 24 -9.08 -12.83 23.46
N GLU A 25 -8.91 -12.34 22.23
CA GLU A 25 -8.37 -13.14 21.13
C GLU A 25 -6.88 -13.41 21.34
N ILE A 26 -6.12 -12.39 21.74
CA ILE A 26 -4.68 -12.49 22.03
C ILE A 26 -4.41 -13.45 23.19
N ASP A 27 -5.26 -13.48 24.21
CA ASP A 27 -5.11 -14.38 25.38
C ASP A 27 -4.96 -15.86 24.96
N LYS A 28 -5.50 -16.26 23.82
CA LYS A 28 -5.36 -17.62 23.27
C LYS A 28 -3.96 -17.94 22.75
N TYR A 29 -3.16 -16.90 22.47
CA TYR A 29 -1.85 -16.97 21.84
C TYR A 29 -0.74 -16.40 22.74
N VAL A 30 -1.02 -16.13 24.01
CA VAL A 30 -0.05 -15.54 24.97
C VAL A 30 1.18 -16.42 25.14
N ASP A 31 1.03 -17.73 24.97
CA ASP A 31 2.14 -18.69 25.04
C ASP A 31 2.93 -18.79 23.73
N ASP A 32 2.43 -18.20 22.64
CA ASP A 32 3.18 -18.04 21.41
C ASP A 32 4.26 -16.96 21.60
N ASN A 33 5.45 -17.20 21.06
CA ASN A 33 6.54 -16.22 21.14
C ASN A 33 6.33 -15.02 20.22
N LYS A 34 5.30 -14.99 19.39
CA LYS A 34 4.99 -13.93 18.44
C LYS A 34 3.51 -13.56 18.52
N ILE A 35 3.25 -12.36 19.02
CA ILE A 35 1.90 -11.77 19.08
C ILE A 35 1.81 -10.69 17.99
N HIS A 36 0.86 -10.83 17.08
CA HIS A 36 0.70 -9.94 15.95
C HIS A 36 -0.68 -9.27 15.94
N ILE A 37 -0.69 -7.96 16.13
CA ILE A 37 -1.91 -7.14 16.19
C ILE A 37 -2.00 -6.25 14.96
N VAL A 38 -3.02 -6.45 14.14
CA VAL A 38 -3.37 -5.58 13.00
C VAL A 38 -4.57 -4.73 13.40
N ALA A 39 -4.37 -3.43 13.52
CA ALA A 39 -5.44 -2.54 13.95
C ALA A 39 -5.46 -1.24 13.18
N ALA A 40 -6.62 -0.83 12.68
CA ALA A 40 -6.79 0.39 11.90
C ALA A 40 -6.27 1.65 12.64
N PRO A 41 -5.87 2.71 11.93
CA PRO A 41 -5.47 3.96 12.56
C PRO A 41 -6.57 4.48 13.51
N GLY A 42 -6.18 4.87 14.72
CA GLY A 42 -7.15 5.31 15.74
C GLY A 42 -7.70 4.21 16.65
N ALA A 43 -7.38 2.93 16.40
CA ALA A 43 -7.83 1.80 17.23
C ALA A 43 -7.17 1.74 18.63
N GLY A 44 -6.10 2.50 18.87
CA GLY A 44 -5.37 2.46 20.14
C GLY A 44 -4.38 1.31 20.25
N LYS A 45 -3.68 0.96 19.16
CA LYS A 45 -2.63 -0.08 19.12
C LYS A 45 -1.63 0.03 20.26
N THR A 46 -1.14 1.25 20.52
CA THR A 46 -0.19 1.54 21.61
C THR A 46 -0.72 1.11 22.98
N ILE A 47 -2.02 1.37 23.26
CA ILE A 47 -2.66 0.99 24.53
C ILE A 47 -2.75 -0.54 24.67
N LEU A 48 -3.11 -1.24 23.58
CA LEU A 48 -3.16 -2.70 23.57
C LEU A 48 -1.78 -3.32 23.84
N ALA A 49 -0.75 -2.80 23.16
CA ALA A 49 0.61 -3.29 23.36
C ALA A 49 1.14 -2.96 24.78
N LEU A 50 0.86 -1.77 25.30
CA LEU A 50 1.23 -1.40 26.66
C LEU A 50 0.55 -2.31 27.70
N LYS A 51 -0.72 -2.67 27.49
CA LYS A 51 -1.40 -3.65 28.34
C LYS A 51 -0.64 -4.97 28.38
N LEU A 52 -0.26 -5.51 27.22
CA LEU A 52 0.52 -6.76 27.15
C LEU A 52 1.91 -6.62 27.79
N VAL A 53 2.61 -5.53 27.54
CA VAL A 53 3.92 -5.24 28.15
C VAL A 53 3.83 -5.20 29.68
N PHE A 54 2.78 -4.60 30.22
CA PHE A 54 2.58 -4.50 31.68
C PHE A 54 2.09 -5.82 32.29
N ASP A 55 1.30 -6.59 31.56
CA ASP A 55 0.89 -7.93 32.02
C ASP A 55 2.08 -8.89 32.07
N PHE A 56 2.97 -8.83 31.10
CA PHE A 56 4.21 -9.63 31.11
C PHE A 56 5.18 -9.18 32.21
N ASN A 57 5.16 -7.90 32.56
CA ASN A 57 5.93 -7.29 33.65
C ASN A 57 7.45 -7.59 33.61
N VAL A 58 8.02 -7.70 32.43
CA VAL A 58 9.44 -7.99 32.18
C VAL A 58 10.16 -6.81 31.52
N ASN A 59 11.49 -6.85 31.48
CA ASN A 59 12.28 -5.83 30.77
C ASN A 59 11.93 -5.88 29.30
N THR A 60 11.50 -4.74 28.77
CA THR A 60 10.94 -4.63 27.43
C THR A 60 11.70 -3.60 26.59
N LEU A 61 11.94 -3.93 25.32
CA LEU A 61 12.45 -3.04 24.30
C LEU A 61 11.34 -2.75 23.27
N ILE A 62 10.97 -1.48 23.14
CA ILE A 62 9.95 -1.02 22.20
C ILE A 62 10.65 -0.29 21.07
N LEU A 63 10.51 -0.81 19.85
CA LEU A 63 11.11 -0.24 18.65
C LEU A 63 10.05 0.52 17.86
N VAL A 64 10.34 1.78 17.55
CA VAL A 64 9.40 2.71 16.90
C VAL A 64 10.03 3.36 15.67
N PRO A 65 9.24 3.79 14.65
CA PRO A 65 9.79 4.33 13.41
C PRO A 65 10.45 5.71 13.57
N THR A 66 9.91 6.57 14.42
CA THR A 66 10.37 7.97 14.55
C THR A 66 10.49 8.43 15.99
N ILE A 67 11.27 9.51 16.22
CA ILE A 67 11.41 10.14 17.52
C ILE A 67 10.05 10.68 18.02
N ALA A 68 9.23 11.24 17.13
CA ALA A 68 7.92 11.75 17.51
C ALA A 68 7.00 10.65 18.08
N ILE A 69 6.99 9.47 17.45
CA ILE A 69 6.25 8.30 17.95
C ILE A 69 6.84 7.81 19.27
N ARG A 70 8.18 7.84 19.43
CA ARG A 70 8.84 7.52 20.70
C ARG A 70 8.31 8.37 21.85
N GLU A 71 8.24 9.68 21.67
CA GLU A 71 7.72 10.60 22.70
C GLU A 71 6.23 10.33 22.99
N GLN A 72 5.43 10.01 21.97
CA GLN A 72 4.03 9.60 22.17
C GLN A 72 3.89 8.33 23.02
N TRP A 73 4.76 7.35 22.85
CA TRP A 73 4.76 6.15 23.67
C TRP A 73 5.08 6.47 25.13
N VAL A 74 6.10 7.28 25.38
CA VAL A 74 6.45 7.76 26.74
C VAL A 74 5.29 8.50 27.38
N GLU A 75 4.68 9.43 26.64
CA GLU A 75 3.53 10.20 27.10
C GLU A 75 2.34 9.30 27.46
N ARG A 76 2.02 8.33 26.60
CA ARG A 76 0.95 7.34 26.84
C ARG A 76 1.21 6.49 28.07
N MET A 77 2.43 6.01 28.26
CA MET A 77 2.80 5.27 29.47
C MET A 77 2.52 6.07 30.74
N LEU A 78 2.95 7.31 30.78
CA LEU A 78 2.86 8.16 31.98
C LEU A 78 1.45 8.70 32.22
N ASN A 79 0.74 9.06 31.17
CA ASN A 79 -0.56 9.72 31.30
C ASN A 79 -1.73 8.73 31.42
N ASP A 80 -1.68 7.62 30.69
CA ASP A 80 -2.83 6.72 30.54
C ASP A 80 -2.78 5.50 31.50
N PHE A 81 -1.64 5.24 32.18
CA PHE A 81 -1.49 4.11 33.12
C PHE A 81 -1.14 4.60 34.53
N THR A 82 -1.53 3.80 35.53
CA THR A 82 -1.20 4.03 36.95
C THR A 82 0.15 3.42 37.30
N ASN A 83 0.78 3.91 38.35
CA ASN A 83 1.98 3.30 38.97
C ASN A 83 3.21 3.18 38.04
N ILE A 84 3.32 4.05 37.03
CA ILE A 84 4.49 4.19 36.18
C ILE A 84 5.28 5.44 36.56
N ASP A 85 6.59 5.28 36.81
CA ASP A 85 7.52 6.39 37.05
C ASP A 85 8.43 6.56 35.82
N LYS A 86 8.73 7.82 35.48
CA LYS A 86 9.69 8.19 34.44
C LYS A 86 11.06 7.53 34.66
N LYS A 87 11.43 7.22 35.90
CA LYS A 87 12.67 6.51 36.25
C LYS A 87 12.71 5.07 35.69
N GLN A 88 11.56 4.46 35.39
CA GLN A 88 11.45 3.12 34.80
C GLN A 88 11.57 3.13 33.27
N ILE A 89 11.59 4.30 32.65
CA ILE A 89 11.58 4.47 31.20
C ILE A 89 12.93 4.98 30.71
N SER A 90 13.45 4.41 29.62
CA SER A 90 14.62 4.92 28.91
C SER A 90 14.29 5.15 27.43
N THR A 91 14.93 6.17 26.86
CA THR A 91 14.89 6.47 25.41
C THR A 91 16.29 6.39 24.78
N SER A 92 17.25 5.76 25.49
CA SER A 92 18.64 5.59 25.06
C SER A 92 19.12 4.17 25.26
N LEU A 93 19.81 3.61 24.27
CA LEU A 93 20.46 2.28 24.37
C LEU A 93 21.68 2.28 25.29
N LYS A 94 22.21 3.43 25.67
CA LYS A 94 23.36 3.55 26.56
C LYS A 94 23.01 3.24 28.02
N GLU A 95 21.76 3.51 28.42
CA GLU A 95 21.27 3.28 29.78
C GLU A 95 19.87 2.67 29.70
N LEU A 96 19.78 1.35 29.71
CA LEU A 96 18.50 0.63 29.65
C LEU A 96 17.88 0.51 31.04
N LYS A 97 16.53 0.54 31.06
CA LYS A 97 15.69 0.40 32.23
C LYS A 97 14.65 -0.69 32.01
N LYS A 98 13.60 -0.74 32.82
CA LYS A 98 12.52 -1.72 32.66
C LYS A 98 11.81 -1.60 31.31
N PHE A 99 11.49 -0.35 30.90
CA PHE A 99 10.80 -0.05 29.63
C PHE A 99 11.69 0.85 28.77
N ASN A 100 12.06 0.41 27.60
CA ASN A 100 13.01 1.08 26.73
C ASN A 100 12.36 1.37 25.38
N ILE A 101 12.19 2.64 25.01
CA ILE A 101 11.56 3.05 23.76
C ILE A 101 12.62 3.68 22.86
N ILE A 102 12.96 3.00 21.76
CA ILE A 102 14.10 3.31 20.90
C ILE A 102 13.62 3.38 19.44
N SER A 103 14.14 4.32 18.65
CA SER A 103 13.85 4.34 17.22
C SER A 103 14.59 3.21 16.48
N TYR A 104 14.00 2.66 15.39
CA TYR A 104 14.67 1.69 14.53
C TYR A 104 16.04 2.19 14.05
N GLN A 105 16.13 3.49 13.72
CA GLN A 105 17.37 4.09 13.26
C GLN A 105 18.47 4.03 14.33
N ALA A 106 18.16 4.32 15.58
CA ALA A 106 19.16 4.27 16.68
C ALA A 106 19.65 2.84 16.96
N LEU A 107 18.78 1.83 16.74
CA LEU A 107 19.19 0.42 16.84
C LEU A 107 20.10 0.00 15.68
N TYR A 108 19.91 0.55 14.51
CA TYR A 108 20.65 0.22 13.29
C TYR A 108 22.12 0.69 13.31
N GLU A 109 22.49 1.57 14.26
CA GLU A 109 23.87 1.97 14.50
C GLU A 109 24.72 0.86 15.12
N TYR A 110 24.10 -0.25 15.57
CA TYR A 110 24.73 -1.40 16.20
C TYR A 110 24.70 -2.63 15.30
N ASP A 111 25.75 -3.44 15.37
CA ASP A 111 25.79 -4.71 14.66
C ASP A 111 24.96 -5.81 15.38
N LYS A 112 24.80 -6.95 14.69
CA LYS A 112 24.02 -8.08 15.19
C LYS A 112 24.51 -8.58 16.57
N GLU A 113 25.84 -8.70 16.77
CA GLU A 113 26.42 -9.22 18.00
C GLU A 113 26.28 -8.21 19.15
N GLU A 114 26.42 -6.93 18.85
CA GLU A 114 26.19 -5.86 19.83
C GLU A 114 24.74 -5.85 20.30
N ILE A 115 23.78 -5.94 19.38
CA ILE A 115 22.35 -5.99 19.74
C ILE A 115 22.06 -7.21 20.62
N LYS A 116 22.59 -8.39 20.28
CA LYS A 116 22.44 -9.59 21.11
C LYS A 116 23.04 -9.41 22.50
N LYS A 117 24.21 -8.80 22.59
CA LYS A 117 24.84 -8.48 23.90
C LYS A 117 23.99 -7.53 24.72
N ILE A 118 23.44 -6.47 24.09
CA ILE A 118 22.55 -5.51 24.75
C ILE A 118 21.32 -6.24 25.30
N ILE A 119 20.66 -7.06 24.50
CA ILE A 119 19.45 -7.81 24.90
C ILE A 119 19.75 -8.75 26.06
N LYS A 120 20.82 -9.56 25.95
CA LYS A 120 21.20 -10.54 27.00
C LYS A 120 21.65 -9.86 28.29
N LYS A 121 22.54 -8.86 28.21
CA LYS A 121 23.07 -8.13 29.38
C LYS A 121 21.97 -7.46 30.21
N ASN A 122 20.92 -6.97 29.57
CA ASN A 122 19.86 -6.23 30.22
C ASN A 122 18.59 -7.09 30.45
N ASN A 123 18.69 -8.42 30.27
CA ASN A 123 17.58 -9.35 30.48
C ASN A 123 16.28 -8.90 29.78
N ILE A 124 16.38 -8.48 28.51
CA ILE A 124 15.22 -8.12 27.69
C ILE A 124 14.49 -9.41 27.30
N HIS A 125 13.22 -9.54 27.69
CA HIS A 125 12.38 -10.71 27.40
C HIS A 125 11.24 -10.40 26.44
N THR A 126 10.90 -9.13 26.24
CA THR A 126 9.86 -8.72 25.29
C THR A 126 10.39 -7.65 24.36
N ILE A 127 10.11 -7.78 23.07
CA ILE A 127 10.39 -6.77 22.06
C ILE A 127 9.08 -6.40 21.37
N VAL A 128 8.77 -5.10 21.36
CA VAL A 128 7.62 -4.55 20.64
C VAL A 128 8.11 -3.92 19.35
N LEU A 129 7.49 -4.27 18.23
CA LEU A 129 7.75 -3.69 16.92
C LEU A 129 6.54 -2.83 16.53
N ASP A 130 6.65 -1.51 16.72
CA ASP A 130 5.59 -0.59 16.31
C ASP A 130 5.73 -0.23 14.83
N GLU A 131 4.59 -0.19 14.14
CA GLU A 131 4.51 -0.01 12.68
C GLU A 131 5.50 -0.93 11.93
N ALA A 132 5.47 -2.21 12.25
CA ALA A 132 6.43 -3.23 11.79
C ALA A 132 6.55 -3.32 10.25
N HIS A 133 5.57 -2.81 9.50
CA HIS A 133 5.62 -2.71 8.05
C HIS A 133 6.67 -1.69 7.52
N HIS A 134 7.14 -0.75 8.36
CA HIS A 134 8.23 0.19 8.00
C HIS A 134 9.63 -0.43 8.04
N LEU A 135 9.76 -1.68 8.46
CA LEU A 135 11.04 -2.37 8.50
C LEU A 135 11.63 -2.49 7.08
N ARG A 136 12.66 -1.68 6.81
CA ARG A 136 13.46 -1.77 5.58
C ARG A 136 14.16 -3.12 5.49
N ASN A 137 14.48 -3.58 4.30
CA ASN A 137 15.12 -4.88 4.08
C ASN A 137 16.36 -5.12 4.98
N ALA A 138 17.19 -4.10 5.23
CA ALA A 138 18.36 -4.19 6.10
C ALA A 138 17.95 -4.42 7.56
N TRP A 139 17.00 -3.68 8.09
CA TRP A 139 16.49 -3.83 9.47
C TRP A 139 15.79 -5.16 9.66
N TRP A 140 14.96 -5.54 8.68
CA TRP A 140 14.29 -6.83 8.68
C TRP A 140 15.31 -7.98 8.77
N LYS A 141 16.36 -7.97 7.93
CA LYS A 141 17.41 -8.99 7.91
C LYS A 141 18.14 -9.07 9.25
N LEU A 142 18.50 -7.91 9.81
CA LEU A 142 19.18 -7.79 11.09
C LEU A 142 18.33 -8.38 12.23
N LEU A 143 17.09 -7.93 12.37
CA LEU A 143 16.18 -8.38 13.43
C LEU A 143 15.81 -9.86 13.28
N SER A 144 15.58 -10.36 12.06
CA SER A 144 15.31 -11.79 11.83
C SER A 144 16.47 -12.65 12.31
N GLN A 145 17.71 -12.28 11.98
CA GLN A 145 18.90 -13.01 12.43
C GLN A 145 19.11 -12.96 13.95
N VAL A 146 18.78 -11.81 14.58
CA VAL A 146 18.86 -11.68 16.05
C VAL A 146 17.81 -12.58 16.71
N PHE A 147 16.57 -12.58 16.21
CA PHE A 147 15.47 -13.32 16.84
C PHE A 147 15.54 -14.83 16.60
N GLU A 148 16.10 -15.29 15.48
CA GLU A 148 16.35 -16.73 15.26
C GLU A 148 17.30 -17.32 16.31
N GLU A 149 18.27 -16.53 16.79
CA GLU A 149 19.26 -16.98 17.78
C GLU A 149 18.79 -16.78 19.23
N LEU A 150 17.80 -15.93 19.47
CA LEU A 150 17.26 -15.61 20.81
C LEU A 150 15.89 -16.25 21.03
N LYS A 151 15.87 -17.56 21.26
CA LYS A 151 14.65 -18.40 21.31
C LYS A 151 13.62 -18.04 22.41
N ASN A 152 14.01 -17.29 23.46
CA ASN A 152 13.18 -17.01 24.63
C ASN A 152 12.65 -15.57 24.69
N ILE A 153 12.58 -14.87 23.56
CA ILE A 153 12.07 -13.51 23.48
C ILE A 153 10.65 -13.53 22.92
N LYS A 154 9.73 -12.85 23.60
CA LYS A 154 8.39 -12.58 23.06
C LYS A 154 8.44 -11.36 22.16
N ILE A 155 7.84 -11.46 20.97
CA ILE A 155 7.73 -10.39 19.99
C ILE A 155 6.27 -9.95 19.91
N ILE A 156 6.01 -8.66 20.10
CA ILE A 156 4.69 -8.05 19.90
C ILE A 156 4.80 -7.15 18.68
N SER A 157 4.16 -7.50 17.59
CA SER A 157 4.17 -6.74 16.35
C SER A 157 2.87 -5.97 16.17
N LEU A 158 2.99 -4.68 15.90
CA LEU A 158 1.86 -3.78 15.70
C LEU A 158 1.92 -3.18 14.31
N THR A 159 0.79 -3.17 13.62
CA THR A 159 0.63 -2.42 12.40
C THR A 159 -0.82 -2.03 12.15
N ALA A 160 -1.03 -0.96 11.39
CA ALA A 160 -2.36 -0.68 10.84
C ALA A 160 -2.54 -1.37 9.47
N THR A 161 -1.46 -1.66 8.79
CA THR A 161 -1.45 -1.97 7.36
C THR A 161 -0.31 -2.93 7.03
N PRO A 162 -0.51 -4.25 7.16
CA PRO A 162 0.44 -5.22 6.62
C PRO A 162 0.66 -4.98 5.12
N PRO A 163 1.83 -5.31 4.56
CA PRO A 163 2.14 -5.07 3.14
C PRO A 163 1.42 -6.07 2.21
N TYR A 164 0.09 -5.99 2.14
CA TYR A 164 -0.77 -6.91 1.36
C TYR A 164 -0.59 -6.78 -0.16
N ASP A 165 -0.01 -5.70 -0.64
CA ASP A 165 0.21 -5.38 -2.05
C ASP A 165 1.49 -6.03 -2.63
N ASP A 166 2.39 -6.54 -1.77
CA ASP A 166 3.63 -7.21 -2.16
C ASP A 166 3.77 -8.57 -1.46
N GLU A 167 3.54 -9.66 -2.19
CA GLU A 167 3.59 -11.02 -1.62
C GLU A 167 4.93 -11.38 -1.01
N LYS A 168 6.06 -11.01 -1.66
CA LYS A 168 7.40 -11.33 -1.14
C LYS A 168 7.68 -10.58 0.16
N ASN A 169 7.30 -9.31 0.22
CA ASN A 169 7.45 -8.54 1.44
C ASN A 169 6.47 -9.00 2.52
N PHE A 170 5.28 -9.45 2.12
CA PHE A 170 4.31 -10.01 3.07
C PHE A 170 4.79 -11.33 3.70
N GLU A 171 5.36 -12.24 2.91
CA GLU A 171 5.94 -13.48 3.45
C GLU A 171 7.08 -13.21 4.44
N LYS A 172 8.00 -12.31 4.11
CA LYS A 172 9.07 -11.88 5.01
C LYS A 172 8.51 -11.24 6.28
N TYR A 173 7.51 -10.40 6.13
CA TYR A 173 6.83 -9.71 7.23
C TYR A 173 6.19 -10.71 8.19
N ILE A 174 5.42 -11.68 7.70
CA ILE A 174 4.81 -12.75 8.52
C ILE A 174 5.89 -13.64 9.15
N GLY A 175 6.98 -13.92 8.45
CA GLY A 175 8.11 -14.67 9.00
C GLY A 175 8.71 -14.02 10.25
N LEU A 176 8.77 -12.69 10.31
CA LEU A 176 9.26 -11.94 11.47
C LEU A 176 8.19 -11.76 12.55
N CYS A 177 7.01 -11.29 12.15
CA CYS A 177 5.95 -10.84 13.07
C CYS A 177 5.04 -11.96 13.58
N GLY A 178 5.01 -13.11 12.91
CA GLY A 178 4.05 -14.19 13.18
C GLY A 178 2.73 -14.02 12.40
N GLU A 179 1.87 -15.01 12.50
CA GLU A 179 0.50 -14.94 11.97
C GLU A 179 -0.29 -13.87 12.75
N ILE A 180 -1.39 -13.38 12.19
CA ILE A 180 -2.19 -12.33 12.83
C ILE A 180 -3.10 -12.94 13.90
N ASP A 181 -2.91 -12.55 15.16
CA ASP A 181 -3.65 -13.04 16.30
C ASP A 181 -4.90 -12.21 16.62
N ALA A 182 -4.82 -10.90 16.39
CA ALA A 182 -5.97 -10.02 16.54
C ALA A 182 -6.04 -8.97 15.45
N GLN A 183 -7.26 -8.74 14.94
CA GLN A 183 -7.52 -7.72 13.93
C GLN A 183 -8.65 -6.80 14.38
N ILE A 184 -8.43 -5.48 14.25
CA ILE A 184 -9.43 -4.44 14.51
C ILE A 184 -9.65 -3.65 13.22
N ASN A 185 -10.85 -3.77 12.66
CA ASN A 185 -11.22 -3.21 11.37
C ASN A 185 -11.87 -1.84 11.48
N ILE A 186 -11.85 -1.06 10.39
CA ILE A 186 -12.49 0.27 10.32
C ILE A 186 -13.97 0.23 10.69
N PRO A 187 -14.80 -0.76 10.25
CA PRO A 187 -16.20 -0.81 10.62
C PRO A 187 -16.46 -0.85 12.14
N GLU A 188 -15.67 -1.57 12.89
CA GLU A 188 -15.80 -1.62 14.35
C GLU A 188 -15.56 -0.24 14.99
N LEU A 189 -14.58 0.50 14.46
CA LEU A 189 -14.24 1.84 14.93
C LEU A 189 -15.32 2.87 14.59
N VAL A 190 -15.95 2.75 13.43
CA VAL A 190 -17.10 3.60 13.05
C VAL A 190 -18.30 3.26 13.93
N GLY A 191 -18.57 1.97 14.18
CA GLY A 191 -19.65 1.51 15.05
C GLY A 191 -19.55 2.04 16.48
N GLU A 192 -18.33 2.10 17.03
CA GLU A 192 -18.05 2.65 18.36
C GLU A 192 -17.73 4.15 18.36
N LYS A 193 -18.01 4.84 17.27
CA LYS A 193 -17.82 6.30 17.10
C LYS A 193 -16.38 6.75 17.41
N ASN A 194 -15.38 6.00 16.94
CA ASN A 194 -13.96 6.34 17.03
C ASN A 194 -13.40 6.85 15.73
N LEU A 195 -14.07 6.48 14.64
CA LEU A 195 -13.89 7.05 13.32
C LEU A 195 -15.23 7.60 12.84
N CYS A 196 -15.19 8.65 12.03
CA CYS A 196 -16.42 9.19 11.45
C CYS A 196 -16.93 8.30 10.31
N PRO A 197 -18.24 8.27 10.08
CA PRO A 197 -18.83 7.73 8.87
C PRO A 197 -18.22 8.40 7.63
N HIS A 198 -17.94 7.61 6.59
CA HIS A 198 -17.24 8.10 5.41
C HIS A 198 -17.62 7.28 4.17
N GLN A 199 -17.41 7.88 3.00
CA GLN A 199 -17.61 7.23 1.72
C GLN A 199 -16.40 7.45 0.84
N ASP A 200 -15.92 6.36 0.19
CA ASP A 200 -14.91 6.45 -0.86
C ASP A 200 -15.60 6.65 -2.22
N PHE A 201 -15.01 7.49 -3.08
CA PHE A 201 -15.43 7.76 -4.45
C PHE A 201 -14.25 7.60 -5.40
N ILE A 202 -14.52 7.16 -6.63
CA ILE A 202 -13.52 7.09 -7.69
C ILE A 202 -13.90 8.09 -8.77
N TYR A 203 -12.93 8.90 -9.20
CA TYR A 203 -13.11 9.78 -10.34
C TYR A 203 -12.19 9.34 -11.48
N LEU A 204 -12.79 9.00 -12.61
CA LEU A 204 -12.11 8.42 -13.77
C LEU A 204 -11.55 9.52 -14.67
N ASN A 205 -10.31 9.34 -15.10
CA ASN A 205 -9.60 10.17 -16.03
C ASN A 205 -9.14 9.35 -17.22
N VAL A 206 -8.83 10.03 -18.31
CA VAL A 206 -8.27 9.43 -19.53
C VAL A 206 -6.91 10.05 -19.84
N PRO A 207 -6.00 9.33 -20.50
CA PRO A 207 -4.74 9.87 -20.96
C PRO A 207 -4.95 11.01 -21.96
N THR A 208 -4.02 11.96 -22.03
CA THR A 208 -3.97 12.93 -23.11
C THR A 208 -3.59 12.24 -24.42
N LYS A 209 -3.84 12.88 -25.55
CA LYS A 209 -3.45 12.35 -26.89
C LYS A 209 -1.95 12.06 -26.98
N GLU A 210 -1.13 12.90 -26.36
CA GLU A 210 0.32 12.70 -26.32
C GLU A 210 0.71 11.46 -25.51
N GLN A 211 0.13 11.31 -24.33
CA GLN A 211 0.32 10.13 -23.49
C GLN A 211 -0.17 8.84 -24.18
N GLU A 212 -1.32 8.91 -24.86
CA GLU A 212 -1.81 7.79 -25.67
C GLU A 212 -0.80 7.37 -26.76
N LYS A 213 -0.19 8.34 -27.42
CA LYS A 213 0.83 8.11 -28.46
C LYS A 213 2.06 7.42 -27.87
N GLN A 214 2.62 7.91 -26.77
CA GLN A 214 3.78 7.33 -26.09
C GLN A 214 3.52 5.89 -25.62
N ILE A 215 2.36 5.63 -25.01
CA ILE A 215 1.95 4.28 -24.59
C ILE A 215 1.87 3.33 -25.80
N ASN A 216 1.27 3.80 -26.90
CA ASN A 216 1.13 2.99 -28.10
C ASN A 216 2.48 2.70 -28.76
N GLU A 217 3.38 3.68 -28.84
CA GLU A 217 4.74 3.50 -29.38
C GLU A 217 5.52 2.45 -28.58
N TYR A 218 5.46 2.52 -27.26
CA TYR A 218 6.08 1.52 -26.38
C TYR A 218 5.55 0.11 -26.65
N ARG A 219 4.23 -0.05 -26.70
CA ARG A 219 3.58 -1.35 -26.93
C ARG A 219 3.88 -1.91 -28.32
N VAL A 220 3.90 -1.07 -29.35
CA VAL A 220 4.30 -1.47 -30.70
C VAL A 220 5.75 -1.99 -30.71
N ASN A 221 6.66 -1.31 -30.01
CA ASN A 221 8.06 -1.75 -29.93
C ASN A 221 8.20 -3.05 -29.13
N SER A 222 7.46 -3.22 -28.05
CA SER A 222 7.39 -4.49 -27.29
C SER A 222 6.86 -5.65 -28.14
N ILE A 223 5.84 -5.41 -28.95
CA ILE A 223 5.31 -6.41 -29.91
C ILE A 223 6.36 -6.80 -30.96
N LYS A 224 7.22 -5.88 -31.40
CA LYS A 224 8.33 -6.21 -32.32
C LYS A 224 9.30 -7.22 -31.67
N ILE A 225 9.59 -7.08 -30.39
CA ILE A 225 10.45 -8.02 -29.64
C ILE A 225 9.77 -9.40 -29.54
N ILE A 226 8.47 -9.44 -29.26
CA ILE A 226 7.70 -10.69 -29.26
C ILE A 226 7.76 -11.34 -30.67
N LYS A 227 7.57 -10.57 -31.74
CA LYS A 227 7.66 -11.07 -33.12
C LYS A 227 9.06 -11.59 -33.42
N TRP A 228 10.10 -10.90 -33.00
CA TRP A 228 11.48 -11.34 -33.12
C TRP A 228 11.70 -12.70 -32.44
N LEU A 229 11.30 -12.84 -31.17
CA LEU A 229 11.36 -14.11 -30.45
C LEU A 229 10.62 -15.22 -31.19
N ASN A 230 9.43 -14.91 -31.66
CA ASN A 230 8.54 -15.89 -32.33
C ASN A 230 9.14 -16.41 -33.64
N ASN A 231 10.02 -15.67 -34.28
CA ASN A 231 10.66 -16.02 -35.56
C ASN A 231 12.12 -16.48 -35.39
N ASN A 232 12.68 -16.41 -34.20
CA ASN A 232 14.07 -16.77 -33.96
C ASN A 232 14.26 -18.28 -33.91
N GLN A 233 14.87 -18.85 -34.99
CA GLN A 233 15.04 -20.28 -35.16
C GLN A 233 15.94 -20.93 -34.09
N SER A 234 16.94 -20.18 -33.57
CA SER A 234 17.81 -20.65 -32.50
C SER A 234 17.03 -20.92 -31.21
N ILE A 235 16.17 -19.96 -30.84
CA ILE A 235 15.33 -20.09 -29.64
C ILE A 235 14.27 -21.19 -29.83
N ILE A 236 13.61 -21.22 -30.99
CA ILE A 236 12.61 -22.26 -31.30
C ILE A 236 13.25 -23.65 -31.18
N LYS A 237 14.43 -23.85 -31.76
CA LYS A 237 15.16 -25.11 -31.68
C LYS A 237 15.52 -25.46 -30.25
N ALA A 238 16.08 -24.50 -29.49
CA ALA A 238 16.47 -24.70 -28.08
C ALA A 238 15.29 -25.14 -27.20
N ILE A 239 14.09 -24.54 -27.42
CA ILE A 239 12.86 -24.96 -26.72
C ILE A 239 12.44 -26.37 -27.15
N ALA A 240 12.43 -26.65 -28.44
CA ALA A 240 11.98 -27.96 -28.96
C ALA A 240 12.89 -29.12 -28.52
N THR A 241 14.17 -28.86 -28.32
CA THR A 241 15.18 -29.86 -27.89
C THR A 241 15.44 -29.85 -26.38
N HIS A 242 14.77 -28.99 -25.60
CA HIS A 242 14.96 -28.92 -24.15
C HIS A 242 14.55 -30.25 -23.48
N LYS A 243 15.28 -30.67 -22.43
CA LYS A 243 15.03 -31.96 -21.73
C LYS A 243 13.60 -32.12 -21.25
N PHE A 244 12.93 -31.03 -20.84
CA PHE A 244 11.51 -31.07 -20.45
C PHE A 244 10.59 -31.46 -21.56
N ILE A 245 10.98 -31.26 -22.84
CA ILE A 245 10.19 -31.58 -24.02
C ILE A 245 10.53 -32.95 -24.58
N ILE A 246 11.86 -33.25 -24.74
CA ILE A 246 12.29 -34.49 -25.40
C ILE A 246 12.36 -35.68 -24.44
N ASP A 247 12.69 -35.44 -23.17
CA ASP A 247 12.89 -36.49 -22.15
C ASP A 247 12.15 -36.19 -20.84
N TYR A 248 10.87 -35.80 -20.96
CA TYR A 248 10.04 -35.40 -19.81
C TYR A 248 9.91 -36.49 -18.74
N LYS A 249 9.96 -37.78 -19.12
CA LYS A 249 9.79 -38.91 -18.19
C LYS A 249 10.91 -38.98 -17.14
N ASN A 250 12.13 -38.71 -17.55
CA ASN A 250 13.29 -38.75 -16.65
C ASN A 250 13.48 -37.45 -15.90
N ASN A 251 12.76 -36.36 -16.27
CA ASN A 251 12.90 -35.02 -15.70
C ASN A 251 11.64 -34.54 -14.96
N ILE A 252 10.80 -35.44 -14.44
CA ILE A 252 9.52 -35.09 -13.82
C ILE A 252 9.71 -34.18 -12.61
N ASP A 253 10.70 -34.40 -11.77
CA ASP A 253 10.95 -33.59 -10.56
C ASP A 253 11.36 -32.16 -10.93
N ASP A 254 12.22 -32.02 -11.93
CA ASP A 254 12.66 -30.72 -12.45
C ASP A 254 11.49 -29.98 -13.13
N ILE A 255 10.63 -30.69 -13.85
CA ILE A 255 9.43 -30.15 -14.47
C ILE A 255 8.46 -29.65 -13.39
N ILE A 256 8.26 -30.41 -12.33
CA ILE A 256 7.38 -30.00 -11.23
C ILE A 256 7.93 -28.72 -10.58
N THR A 257 9.25 -28.66 -10.35
CA THR A 257 9.90 -27.48 -9.78
C THR A 257 9.79 -26.26 -10.70
N ASN A 258 9.89 -26.45 -12.02
CA ASN A 258 9.84 -25.40 -13.04
C ASN A 258 8.53 -25.42 -13.86
N TYR A 259 7.42 -25.82 -13.23
CA TYR A 259 6.16 -26.09 -13.91
C TYR A 259 5.68 -24.93 -14.79
N ASN A 260 5.81 -23.68 -14.32
CA ASN A 260 5.37 -22.51 -15.07
C ASN A 260 6.14 -22.35 -16.39
N ILE A 261 7.47 -22.55 -16.37
CA ILE A 261 8.30 -22.46 -17.57
C ILE A 261 7.99 -23.61 -18.54
N PHE A 262 7.81 -24.81 -18.02
CA PHE A 262 7.39 -25.96 -18.83
C PHE A 262 6.08 -25.66 -19.58
N ILE A 263 5.08 -25.10 -18.90
CA ILE A 263 3.80 -24.71 -19.53
C ILE A 263 3.99 -23.62 -20.59
N ILE A 264 4.85 -22.64 -20.33
CA ILE A 264 5.17 -21.59 -21.30
C ILE A 264 5.85 -22.17 -22.54
N MET A 265 6.79 -23.09 -22.37
CA MET A 265 7.42 -23.82 -23.51
C MET A 265 6.38 -24.58 -24.35
N LEU A 266 5.45 -25.28 -23.69
CA LEU A 266 4.38 -25.99 -24.37
C LEU A 266 3.45 -25.06 -25.16
N LYS A 267 3.04 -23.93 -24.56
CA LYS A 267 2.24 -22.92 -25.25
C LYS A 267 3.00 -22.35 -26.45
N PHE A 268 4.28 -22.03 -26.27
CA PHE A 268 5.14 -21.47 -27.32
C PHE A 268 5.26 -22.39 -28.52
N LEU A 269 5.45 -23.70 -28.31
CA LEU A 269 5.52 -24.71 -29.37
C LEU A 269 4.16 -24.96 -30.02
N ASN A 270 3.08 -24.99 -29.23
CA ASN A 270 1.72 -25.18 -29.72
C ASN A 270 1.26 -24.03 -30.63
N ASP A 271 1.54 -22.78 -30.26
CA ASP A 271 1.20 -21.60 -31.08
C ASP A 271 1.89 -21.64 -32.48
N ARG A 272 2.92 -22.48 -32.66
CA ARG A 272 3.67 -22.69 -33.92
C ARG A 272 3.38 -24.01 -34.62
N ASN A 273 2.41 -24.78 -34.10
CA ASN A 273 2.11 -26.12 -34.59
C ASN A 273 3.33 -27.05 -34.59
N ILE A 274 4.29 -26.85 -33.71
CA ILE A 274 5.46 -27.73 -33.56
C ILE A 274 5.02 -28.93 -32.73
N PHE A 275 5.25 -30.13 -33.35
CA PHE A 275 4.78 -31.37 -32.78
C PHE A 275 5.55 -31.76 -31.53
N VAL A 276 4.84 -32.01 -30.43
CA VAL A 276 5.36 -32.52 -29.17
C VAL A 276 4.72 -33.89 -28.90
N ASN A 277 5.45 -34.79 -28.23
CA ASN A 277 5.03 -36.19 -27.99
C ASN A 277 3.57 -36.31 -27.51
N GLN A 278 2.88 -37.38 -27.87
CA GLN A 278 1.44 -37.59 -27.72
C GLN A 278 0.93 -37.48 -26.28
N TYR A 279 1.74 -37.87 -25.27
CA TYR A 279 1.43 -37.68 -23.83
C TYR A 279 1.43 -36.23 -23.41
N ILE A 280 2.25 -35.39 -24.01
CA ILE A 280 2.28 -33.95 -23.77
C ILE A 280 1.11 -33.29 -24.53
N LYS A 281 0.60 -33.88 -25.61
CA LYS A 281 -0.60 -33.43 -26.33
C LYS A 281 -1.84 -33.40 -25.45
N ASP A 282 -2.03 -34.38 -24.58
CA ASP A 282 -3.20 -34.46 -23.71
C ASP A 282 -3.18 -33.38 -22.63
N VAL A 283 -1.98 -33.02 -22.18
CA VAL A 283 -1.76 -31.83 -21.32
C VAL A 283 -1.98 -30.53 -22.12
N ASN A 284 -1.68 -30.54 -23.42
CA ASN A 284 -1.66 -29.37 -24.30
C ASN A 284 -3.05 -28.98 -24.88
N LYS A 285 -4.01 -29.90 -24.95
CA LYS A 285 -5.37 -29.63 -25.47
C LYS A 285 -6.16 -28.58 -24.70
N SER A 286 -5.69 -28.16 -23.52
CA SER A 286 -6.37 -27.22 -22.63
C SER A 286 -5.65 -25.87 -22.47
N TYR A 287 -4.53 -25.61 -23.15
CA TYR A 287 -3.80 -24.37 -22.98
C TYR A 287 -4.27 -23.25 -23.92
N SER A 288 -4.55 -22.09 -23.35
CA SER A 288 -4.77 -20.86 -24.11
C SER A 288 -3.48 -20.45 -24.83
N PRO A 289 -3.56 -19.67 -25.91
CA PRO A 289 -2.40 -19.06 -26.55
C PRO A 289 -1.54 -18.26 -25.56
N MET A 290 -0.27 -18.05 -25.92
CA MET A 290 0.66 -17.24 -25.13
C MET A 290 0.10 -15.84 -24.88
N LYS A 291 0.12 -15.43 -23.62
CA LYS A 291 -0.26 -14.06 -23.18
C LYS A 291 1.00 -13.22 -22.97
N ILE A 292 0.85 -11.92 -22.85
CA ILE A 292 1.97 -11.00 -22.59
C ILE A 292 2.76 -11.43 -21.35
N CYS A 293 2.08 -11.76 -20.25
CA CYS A 293 2.74 -12.25 -19.02
C CYS A 293 3.53 -13.56 -19.23
N ASP A 294 3.12 -14.41 -20.16
CA ASP A 294 3.89 -15.63 -20.50
C ASP A 294 5.21 -15.23 -21.19
N TYR A 295 5.18 -14.24 -22.11
CA TYR A 295 6.39 -13.70 -22.73
C TYR A 295 7.32 -13.02 -21.75
N GLU A 296 6.79 -12.21 -20.83
CA GLU A 296 7.57 -11.54 -19.76
C GLU A 296 8.30 -12.55 -18.88
N ASN A 297 7.58 -13.57 -18.41
CA ASN A 297 8.18 -14.64 -17.61
C ASN A 297 9.20 -15.45 -18.42
N PHE A 298 8.95 -15.67 -19.70
CA PHE A 298 9.86 -16.39 -20.55
C PHE A 298 11.14 -15.60 -20.82
N PHE A 299 11.04 -14.33 -21.15
CA PHE A 299 12.21 -13.45 -21.28
C PHE A 299 13.03 -13.36 -19.99
N LYS A 300 12.36 -13.28 -18.84
CA LYS A 300 13.02 -13.29 -17.54
C LYS A 300 13.78 -14.60 -17.32
N TYR A 301 13.18 -15.72 -17.64
CA TYR A 301 13.83 -17.02 -17.55
C TYR A 301 15.06 -17.10 -18.47
N LEU A 302 14.94 -16.73 -19.73
CA LEU A 302 16.03 -16.75 -20.71
C LEU A 302 17.23 -15.88 -20.29
N LEU A 303 16.97 -14.69 -19.69
CA LEU A 303 18.02 -13.74 -19.36
C LEU A 303 18.68 -13.93 -18.00
N TYR A 304 17.96 -14.50 -17.03
CA TYR A 304 18.39 -14.50 -15.63
C TYR A 304 18.47 -15.89 -14.98
N THR A 305 17.98 -16.94 -15.65
CA THR A 305 18.15 -18.31 -15.19
C THR A 305 19.33 -18.93 -15.91
N ASN A 306 20.34 -19.38 -15.16
CA ASN A 306 21.50 -20.02 -15.74
C ASN A 306 21.19 -21.49 -16.06
N ASP A 307 20.28 -21.73 -16.99
CA ASP A 307 19.91 -23.07 -17.44
C ASP A 307 20.89 -23.53 -18.51
N LYS A 308 21.88 -24.33 -18.10
CA LYS A 308 22.92 -24.89 -19.01
C LYS A 308 22.36 -25.79 -20.12
N GLU A 309 21.13 -26.22 -20.00
CA GLU A 309 20.48 -27.08 -20.98
C GLU A 309 19.76 -26.28 -22.08
N PHE A 310 19.66 -24.97 -21.91
CA PHE A 310 19.22 -24.08 -22.98
C PHE A 310 20.43 -23.75 -23.87
N GLU A 311 20.64 -24.55 -24.91
CA GLU A 311 21.67 -24.32 -25.92
C GLU A 311 21.36 -23.11 -26.81
N ILE A 312 21.17 -21.94 -26.22
CA ILE A 312 20.98 -20.69 -26.96
C ILE A 312 22.33 -20.00 -27.07
N ILE A 313 22.65 -19.58 -28.29
CA ILE A 313 23.88 -18.84 -28.58
C ILE A 313 23.87 -17.53 -27.75
N GLU A 314 24.96 -17.29 -27.01
CA GLU A 314 25.09 -16.12 -26.11
C GLU A 314 24.84 -14.77 -26.84
N SER A 315 25.19 -14.67 -28.13
CA SER A 315 24.89 -13.52 -28.96
C SER A 315 23.40 -13.24 -29.09
N THR A 316 22.57 -14.28 -29.22
CA THR A 316 21.09 -14.17 -29.29
C THR A 316 20.51 -13.66 -27.98
N LEU A 317 21.03 -14.10 -26.82
CA LEU A 317 20.61 -13.59 -25.51
C LEU A 317 21.06 -12.15 -25.28
N LYS A 318 22.26 -11.78 -25.76
CA LYS A 318 22.72 -10.38 -25.74
C LYS A 318 21.86 -9.48 -26.61
N GLU A 319 21.48 -9.94 -27.81
CA GLU A 319 20.58 -9.23 -28.70
C GLU A 319 19.21 -9.01 -28.04
N LEU A 320 18.59 -10.05 -27.48
CA LEU A 320 17.35 -9.96 -26.75
C LEU A 320 17.42 -8.94 -25.61
N LYS A 321 18.47 -9.03 -24.80
CA LYS A 321 18.70 -8.09 -23.69
C LYS A 321 18.83 -6.65 -24.18
N SER A 322 19.58 -6.44 -25.26
CA SER A 322 19.76 -5.12 -25.86
C SER A 322 18.42 -4.53 -26.35
N MET A 323 17.61 -5.33 -27.07
CA MET A 323 16.29 -4.91 -27.54
C MET A 323 15.36 -4.51 -26.40
N LEU A 324 15.31 -5.32 -25.33
CA LEU A 324 14.49 -5.05 -24.15
C LEU A 324 14.97 -3.79 -23.39
N LEU A 325 16.28 -3.58 -23.30
CA LEU A 325 16.87 -2.36 -22.69
C LEU A 325 16.57 -1.12 -23.50
N GLN A 326 16.68 -1.18 -24.85
CA GLN A 326 16.38 -0.04 -25.73
C GLN A 326 14.93 0.43 -25.61
N VAL A 327 14.02 -0.48 -25.42
CA VAL A 327 12.59 -0.16 -25.21
C VAL A 327 12.32 0.28 -23.76
N GLY A 328 13.23 0.02 -22.81
CA GLY A 328 13.04 0.28 -21.39
C GLY A 328 12.15 -0.76 -20.69
N ALA A 329 12.05 -1.97 -21.24
CA ALA A 329 11.22 -3.06 -20.70
C ALA A 329 11.84 -3.79 -19.53
N ILE A 330 13.10 -3.52 -19.17
CA ILE A 330 13.81 -4.15 -18.03
C ILE A 330 13.90 -3.16 -16.88
N ASP A 331 13.37 -3.56 -15.73
CA ASP A 331 13.54 -2.84 -14.47
C ASP A 331 13.90 -3.79 -13.32
N ASN A 332 15.09 -3.60 -12.72
CA ASN A 332 15.58 -4.37 -11.57
C ASN A 332 15.43 -5.90 -11.76
N GLY A 333 15.71 -6.40 -12.99
CA GLY A 333 15.59 -7.81 -13.34
C GLY A 333 14.15 -8.30 -13.59
N ASN A 334 13.16 -7.41 -13.54
CA ASN A 334 11.81 -7.70 -14.01
C ASN A 334 11.64 -7.19 -15.44
N ILE A 335 10.75 -7.85 -16.18
CA ILE A 335 10.42 -7.50 -17.55
C ILE A 335 8.94 -7.16 -17.59
N ASP A 336 8.61 -5.99 -18.12
CA ASP A 336 7.23 -5.54 -18.34
C ASP A 336 7.13 -5.04 -19.79
N LEU A 337 6.30 -5.64 -20.59
CA LEU A 337 6.10 -5.35 -22.02
C LEU A 337 4.93 -4.40 -22.26
N LEU A 338 4.15 -4.11 -21.24
CA LEU A 338 3.00 -3.22 -21.33
C LEU A 338 3.32 -1.83 -20.77
N TYR A 339 4.25 -1.76 -19.81
CA TYR A 339 4.59 -0.53 -19.09
C TYR A 339 6.09 -0.45 -18.84
N ASN A 340 6.64 0.76 -18.93
CA ASN A 340 7.93 1.10 -18.33
C ASN A 340 7.70 2.12 -17.21
N LYS A 341 8.75 2.44 -16.46
CA LYS A 341 8.68 3.41 -15.37
C LYS A 341 8.20 4.79 -15.83
N GLU A 342 8.54 5.20 -17.04
CA GLU A 342 8.14 6.49 -17.61
C GLU A 342 6.63 6.54 -17.86
N ILE A 343 6.09 5.51 -18.52
CA ILE A 343 4.64 5.37 -18.74
C ILE A 343 3.88 5.30 -17.42
N GLU A 344 4.35 4.50 -16.45
CA GLU A 344 3.70 4.44 -15.14
C GLU A 344 3.70 5.80 -14.44
N LYS A 345 4.80 6.53 -14.53
CA LYS A 345 4.94 7.88 -13.98
C LYS A 345 3.98 8.84 -14.68
N GLU A 346 3.94 8.83 -16.01
CA GLU A 346 3.06 9.70 -16.79
C GLU A 346 1.58 9.44 -16.53
N LEU A 347 1.14 8.19 -16.44
CA LEU A 347 -0.24 7.85 -16.10
C LEU A 347 -0.60 8.33 -14.68
N SER A 348 0.32 8.19 -13.73
CA SER A 348 0.10 8.67 -12.37
C SER A 348 0.07 10.20 -12.27
N GLN A 349 0.84 10.89 -13.15
CA GLN A 349 0.95 12.34 -13.25
C GLN A 349 0.06 12.94 -14.36
N ASN A 350 -0.98 12.23 -14.77
CA ASN A 350 -1.88 12.66 -15.85
C ASN A 350 -2.46 14.05 -15.60
N ILE A 351 -2.34 14.94 -16.59
CA ILE A 351 -2.81 16.34 -16.54
C ILE A 351 -4.34 16.40 -16.41
N GLY A 352 -5.06 15.44 -17.00
CA GLY A 352 -6.53 15.36 -16.87
C GLY A 352 -6.99 15.34 -15.42
N LYS A 353 -6.18 14.83 -14.49
CA LYS A 353 -6.46 14.87 -13.05
C LYS A 353 -6.55 16.28 -12.48
N LEU A 354 -5.89 17.28 -13.08
CA LEU A 354 -5.99 18.69 -12.64
C LEU A 354 -7.42 19.23 -12.81
N ASN A 355 -8.03 18.98 -13.96
CA ASN A 355 -9.42 19.38 -14.21
C ASN A 355 -10.38 18.63 -13.27
N SER A 356 -10.12 17.34 -13.02
CA SER A 356 -10.92 16.56 -12.09
C SER A 356 -10.82 17.09 -10.66
N ILE A 357 -9.65 17.53 -10.21
CA ILE A 357 -9.47 18.17 -8.90
C ILE A 357 -10.36 19.43 -8.81
N ASN A 358 -10.32 20.30 -9.82
CA ASN A 358 -11.17 21.51 -9.84
C ASN A 358 -12.64 21.14 -9.75
N THR A 359 -13.12 20.20 -10.59
CA THR A 359 -14.51 19.76 -10.59
C THR A 359 -14.95 19.22 -9.23
N ILE A 360 -14.12 18.41 -8.59
CA ILE A 360 -14.41 17.84 -7.27
C ILE A 360 -14.40 18.94 -6.20
N ILE A 361 -13.42 19.84 -6.20
CA ILE A 361 -13.35 20.94 -5.22
C ILE A 361 -14.58 21.86 -5.35
N GLU A 362 -14.92 22.27 -6.57
CA GLU A 362 -16.09 23.10 -6.82
C GLU A 362 -17.37 22.42 -6.35
N HIS A 363 -17.53 21.15 -6.67
CA HIS A 363 -18.69 20.35 -6.26
C HIS A 363 -18.78 20.23 -4.72
N GLU A 364 -17.70 19.89 -4.04
CA GLU A 364 -17.66 19.77 -2.58
C GLU A 364 -17.86 21.13 -1.89
N TYR A 365 -17.32 22.21 -2.48
CA TYR A 365 -17.56 23.56 -1.97
C TYR A 365 -19.04 23.97 -2.14
N ASN A 366 -19.66 23.62 -3.25
CA ASN A 366 -21.08 23.91 -3.45
C ASN A 366 -21.97 23.21 -2.41
N ASN A 367 -21.59 22.03 -1.95
CA ASN A 367 -22.30 21.25 -0.95
C ASN A 367 -22.01 21.74 0.49
N LEU A 368 -20.78 22.12 0.81
CA LEU A 368 -20.34 22.40 2.19
C LEU A 368 -20.12 23.88 2.49
N LYS A 369 -19.92 24.71 1.45
CA LYS A 369 -19.60 26.15 1.57
C LYS A 369 -18.44 26.39 2.57
N GLU A 370 -18.60 27.26 3.52
CA GLU A 370 -17.60 27.62 4.54
C GLU A 370 -17.17 26.45 5.44
N LYS A 371 -17.95 25.37 5.48
CA LYS A 371 -17.64 24.18 6.27
C LYS A 371 -16.63 23.25 5.57
N LEU A 372 -16.30 23.53 4.30
CA LEU A 372 -15.34 22.69 3.56
C LEU A 372 -13.94 22.82 4.16
N LYS A 373 -13.37 21.69 4.55
CA LYS A 373 -11.96 21.52 4.92
C LYS A 373 -11.41 20.35 4.11
N LEU A 374 -10.92 20.69 2.92
CA LEU A 374 -10.48 19.73 1.91
C LEU A 374 -8.96 19.65 1.84
N VAL A 375 -8.44 18.44 1.73
CA VAL A 375 -7.01 18.19 1.55
C VAL A 375 -6.78 17.50 0.21
N VAL A 376 -5.86 18.03 -0.59
CA VAL A 376 -5.36 17.39 -1.81
C VAL A 376 -3.96 16.85 -1.55
N VAL A 377 -3.77 15.54 -1.79
CA VAL A 377 -2.49 14.87 -1.54
C VAL A 377 -1.90 14.35 -2.83
N THR A 378 -0.61 14.64 -3.07
CA THR A 378 0.16 14.12 -4.20
C THR A 378 1.58 13.75 -3.78
N ASP A 379 2.22 12.83 -4.51
CA ASP A 379 3.61 12.40 -4.25
C ASP A 379 4.66 13.38 -4.81
N PHE A 380 4.25 14.34 -5.64
CA PHE A 380 5.15 15.15 -6.44
C PHE A 380 5.12 16.63 -6.03
N ILE A 381 6.29 17.23 -5.77
CA ILE A 381 6.41 18.64 -5.40
C ILE A 381 6.42 19.52 -6.66
N LYS A 382 7.32 19.26 -7.61
CA LYS A 382 7.50 20.03 -8.86
C LYS A 382 7.74 21.53 -8.62
N ASP A 383 8.86 21.83 -7.97
CA ASP A 383 9.27 23.20 -7.64
C ASP A 383 9.61 24.07 -8.88
N ASP A 384 9.82 23.46 -10.06
CA ASP A 384 10.10 24.15 -11.32
C ASP A 384 9.00 25.15 -11.75
N TYR A 385 7.82 25.05 -11.13
CA TYR A 385 6.69 25.97 -11.31
C TYR A 385 6.61 27.00 -10.17
N SER A 386 7.74 27.40 -9.62
CA SER A 386 7.83 28.16 -8.37
C SER A 386 7.22 29.56 -8.43
N ASP A 387 7.18 30.19 -9.59
CA ASP A 387 6.61 31.52 -9.78
C ASP A 387 5.38 31.42 -10.67
N PHE A 388 4.44 32.36 -10.55
CA PHE A 388 3.21 32.43 -11.37
C PHE A 388 3.54 32.72 -12.85
N ASP A 389 4.53 31.99 -13.38
CA ASP A 389 4.97 32.05 -14.77
C ASP A 389 3.92 31.44 -15.70
N ASP A 390 3.72 32.00 -16.88
CA ASP A 390 2.76 31.55 -17.90
C ASP A 390 3.17 30.23 -18.60
N SER A 391 4.20 29.53 -18.07
CA SER A 391 4.62 28.22 -18.59
C SER A 391 3.48 27.23 -18.56
N GLU A 392 3.31 26.46 -19.64
CA GLU A 392 2.28 25.42 -19.71
C GLU A 392 2.45 24.37 -18.62
N ILE A 393 1.35 24.09 -17.91
CA ILE A 393 1.31 23.01 -16.92
C ILE A 393 1.27 21.68 -17.66
N ASN A 394 2.35 20.92 -17.61
CA ASN A 394 2.48 19.65 -18.34
C ASN A 394 2.49 18.40 -17.44
N GLN A 395 2.45 18.54 -16.11
CA GLN A 395 2.50 17.42 -15.17
C GLN A 395 1.71 17.71 -13.89
N LEU A 396 1.23 16.65 -13.22
CA LEU A 396 0.60 16.71 -11.89
C LEU A 396 1.68 16.93 -10.82
N GLY A 397 1.42 17.82 -9.87
CA GLY A 397 2.28 18.11 -8.73
C GLY A 397 1.64 19.16 -7.81
N VAL A 398 2.24 19.44 -6.66
CA VAL A 398 1.71 20.40 -5.70
C VAL A 398 1.54 21.80 -6.32
N MET A 399 2.59 22.32 -6.95
CA MET A 399 2.54 23.65 -7.57
C MET A 399 1.61 23.71 -8.81
N PRO A 400 1.64 22.73 -9.74
CA PRO A 400 0.64 22.64 -10.80
C PRO A 400 -0.80 22.62 -10.31
N ILE A 401 -1.11 21.86 -9.25
CA ILE A 401 -2.44 21.83 -8.63
C ILE A 401 -2.80 23.20 -8.06
N PHE A 402 -1.88 23.83 -7.32
CA PHE A 402 -2.10 25.15 -6.72
C PHE A 402 -2.42 26.19 -7.81
N ARG A 403 -1.61 26.29 -8.85
CA ARG A 403 -1.83 27.21 -9.97
C ARG A 403 -3.17 26.96 -10.67
N ASN A 404 -3.47 25.70 -10.96
CA ASN A 404 -4.71 25.35 -11.65
C ASN A 404 -5.96 25.72 -10.82
N ILE A 405 -5.94 25.51 -9.50
CA ILE A 405 -7.07 25.89 -8.64
C ILE A 405 -7.19 27.42 -8.53
N THR A 406 -6.08 28.13 -8.30
CA THR A 406 -6.10 29.61 -8.17
C THR A 406 -6.56 30.32 -9.42
N GLN A 407 -6.27 29.77 -10.60
CA GLN A 407 -6.75 30.31 -11.88
C GLN A 407 -8.25 30.07 -12.11
N ASN A 408 -8.76 28.89 -11.74
CA ASN A 408 -10.13 28.46 -12.07
C ASN A 408 -11.15 28.71 -10.93
N LEU A 409 -10.72 28.64 -9.66
CA LEU A 409 -11.58 28.76 -8.47
C LEU A 409 -11.14 29.94 -7.60
N LYS A 410 -11.20 31.15 -8.16
CA LYS A 410 -10.65 32.41 -7.58
C LYS A 410 -11.25 32.82 -6.22
N SER A 411 -12.41 32.30 -5.86
CA SER A 411 -13.08 32.60 -4.59
C SER A 411 -12.56 31.76 -3.41
N LEU A 412 -11.80 30.70 -3.68
CA LEU A 412 -11.33 29.78 -2.63
C LEU A 412 -9.96 30.20 -2.11
N LYS A 413 -9.80 30.12 -0.80
CA LYS A 413 -8.51 30.29 -0.13
C LYS A 413 -7.79 28.95 0.00
N ILE A 414 -6.55 28.91 -0.47
CA ILE A 414 -5.75 27.71 -0.62
C ILE A 414 -4.46 27.87 0.15
N CYS A 415 -4.07 26.81 0.86
CA CYS A 415 -2.76 26.70 1.49
C CYS A 415 -1.95 25.58 0.84
N VAL A 416 -0.65 25.80 0.70
CA VAL A 416 0.32 24.79 0.23
C VAL A 416 1.26 24.45 1.37
N LEU A 417 1.51 23.14 1.57
CA LEU A 417 2.47 22.66 2.56
C LEU A 417 3.30 21.50 1.98
N THR A 418 4.57 21.78 1.72
CA THR A 418 5.58 20.79 1.33
C THR A 418 6.80 20.88 2.24
N GLY A 419 7.77 19.98 2.08
CA GLY A 419 9.04 20.03 2.81
C GLY A 419 9.87 21.30 2.53
N SER A 420 9.73 21.88 1.33
CA SER A 420 10.49 23.04 0.86
C SER A 420 9.64 24.31 0.71
N THR A 421 8.32 24.17 0.50
CA THR A 421 7.46 25.28 0.08
C THR A 421 6.22 25.39 0.97
N ILE A 422 5.97 26.58 1.48
CA ILE A 422 4.79 26.95 2.24
C ILE A 422 4.18 28.18 1.59
N ILE A 423 2.92 28.12 1.21
CA ILE A 423 2.16 29.23 0.64
C ILE A 423 0.83 29.35 1.39
N ILE A 424 0.51 30.56 1.82
CA ILE A 424 -0.76 30.87 2.50
C ILE A 424 -1.42 32.09 1.84
N PRO A 425 -2.73 32.26 1.96
CA PRO A 425 -3.39 33.50 1.54
C PRO A 425 -2.83 34.68 2.33
N THR A 426 -2.53 35.79 1.65
CA THR A 426 -1.86 36.97 2.25
C THR A 426 -2.67 37.55 3.41
N ASP A 427 -3.99 37.56 3.32
CA ASP A 427 -4.88 38.04 4.37
C ASP A 427 -4.92 37.12 5.63
N THR A 428 -4.34 35.95 5.56
CA THR A 428 -4.19 35.04 6.72
C THR A 428 -2.83 35.17 7.41
N VAL A 429 -1.91 36.00 6.90
CA VAL A 429 -0.54 36.16 7.44
C VAL A 429 -0.58 36.61 8.92
N GLN A 430 -1.47 37.52 9.27
CA GLN A 430 -1.55 37.99 10.66
C GLN A 430 -1.96 36.84 11.60
N ILE A 431 -2.93 36.02 11.23
CA ILE A 431 -3.33 34.83 12.01
C ILE A 431 -2.16 33.86 12.13
N PHE A 432 -1.41 33.66 11.04
CA PHE A 432 -0.21 32.83 11.04
C PHE A 432 0.86 33.33 12.03
N MET A 433 1.14 34.65 12.03
CA MET A 433 2.09 35.26 12.94
C MET A 433 1.67 35.10 14.42
N ASP A 434 0.39 35.25 14.70
CA ASP A 434 -0.15 35.05 16.06
C ASP A 434 0.01 33.60 16.53
N ILE A 435 -0.23 32.62 15.64
CA ILE A 435 0.00 31.20 15.91
C ILE A 435 1.48 30.93 16.16
N CYS A 436 2.38 31.54 15.38
CA CYS A 436 3.83 31.41 15.56
C CYS A 436 4.27 31.93 16.94
N LYS A 437 3.79 33.11 17.37
CA LYS A 437 4.06 33.68 18.68
C LYS A 437 3.59 32.76 19.81
N ASN A 438 2.40 32.20 19.70
CA ASN A 438 1.86 31.27 20.69
C ASN A 438 2.66 29.94 20.77
N ASN A 439 3.42 29.59 19.74
CA ASN A 439 4.33 28.45 19.73
C ASN A 439 5.80 28.85 19.96
N ASN A 440 6.06 30.04 20.52
CA ASN A 440 7.40 30.59 20.88
C ASN A 440 8.34 30.75 19.67
N ILE A 441 7.80 30.98 18.47
CA ILE A 441 8.61 31.32 17.29
C ILE A 441 8.71 32.82 17.19
N LYS A 442 9.96 33.33 17.16
CA LYS A 442 10.25 34.76 17.04
C LYS A 442 10.09 35.24 15.60
N ASP A 443 9.63 36.47 15.41
CA ASP A 443 9.40 37.09 14.12
C ASP A 443 10.66 37.11 13.24
N GLU A 444 11.85 37.27 13.82
CA GLU A 444 13.15 37.22 13.13
C GLU A 444 13.48 35.91 12.41
N ASN A 445 12.77 34.84 12.75
CA ASN A 445 12.91 33.53 12.13
C ASN A 445 11.91 33.29 10.99
N ILE A 446 11.08 34.27 10.66
CA ILE A 446 10.00 34.17 9.70
C ILE A 446 10.27 35.19 8.59
N VAL A 447 10.28 34.71 7.33
CA VAL A 447 10.32 35.58 6.14
C VAL A 447 9.02 35.36 5.38
N VAL A 448 8.34 36.46 5.08
CA VAL A 448 7.09 36.48 4.33
C VAL A 448 7.33 37.24 3.03
N ASN A 449 7.15 36.56 1.90
CA ASN A 449 7.28 37.13 0.57
C ASN A 449 5.95 37.00 -0.16
N GLU A 450 5.36 38.12 -0.53
CA GLU A 450 4.17 38.13 -1.38
C GLU A 450 4.52 37.59 -2.78
N ILE A 451 3.61 36.79 -3.36
CA ILE A 451 3.80 36.13 -4.65
C ILE A 451 2.59 36.35 -5.56
N GLY A 452 2.86 36.31 -6.88
CA GLY A 452 1.86 36.55 -7.93
C GLY A 452 1.61 38.03 -8.19
N ASN A 453 0.99 38.35 -9.33
CA ASN A 453 0.75 39.70 -9.78
C ASN A 453 -0.31 40.46 -8.97
N ASP A 454 -1.17 39.73 -8.26
CA ASP A 454 -2.28 40.28 -7.45
C ASP A 454 -2.02 40.19 -5.92
N PHE A 455 -0.84 39.71 -5.52
CA PHE A 455 -0.39 39.58 -4.12
C PHE A 455 -1.37 38.88 -3.17
N LYS A 456 -2.23 38.01 -3.72
CA LYS A 456 -3.22 37.29 -2.93
C LYS A 456 -2.62 36.20 -2.04
N TYR A 457 -1.41 35.77 -2.35
CA TYR A 457 -0.70 34.73 -1.66
C TYR A 457 0.67 35.17 -1.19
N SER A 458 1.14 34.58 -0.08
CA SER A 458 2.45 34.82 0.50
C SER A 458 3.20 33.50 0.67
N ARG A 459 4.47 33.48 0.24
CA ARG A 459 5.40 32.38 0.51
C ARG A 459 6.06 32.60 1.85
N ILE A 460 6.02 31.57 2.70
CA ILE A 460 6.58 31.60 4.05
C ILE A 460 7.88 30.79 4.08
N GLN A 461 8.92 31.35 4.67
CA GLN A 461 10.15 30.65 5.01
C GLN A 461 10.39 30.72 6.52
N LEU A 462 10.68 29.56 7.12
CA LEU A 462 10.99 29.42 8.55
C LEU A 462 12.38 28.85 8.75
N ARG A 463 13.20 29.46 9.61
CA ARG A 463 14.55 28.96 9.93
C ARG A 463 14.54 27.62 10.67
N ASN A 464 13.48 27.30 11.39
CA ASN A 464 13.29 26.03 12.08
C ASN A 464 11.94 25.41 11.71
N ASN A 465 11.95 24.33 10.92
CA ASN A 465 10.76 23.73 10.34
C ASN A 465 10.07 22.68 11.24
N SER A 466 10.59 22.38 12.44
CA SER A 466 10.07 21.26 13.26
C SER A 466 8.61 21.40 13.69
N LEU A 467 8.11 22.65 13.82
CA LEU A 467 6.73 22.93 14.23
C LEU A 467 5.80 23.34 13.08
N ILE A 468 6.31 23.45 11.85
CA ILE A 468 5.56 24.04 10.74
C ILE A 468 4.27 23.29 10.42
N VAL A 469 4.29 21.97 10.45
CA VAL A 469 3.11 21.13 10.19
C VAL A 469 2.00 21.44 11.20
N LYS A 470 2.37 21.59 12.47
CA LYS A 470 1.42 21.96 13.55
C LYS A 470 0.84 23.35 13.34
N ILE A 471 1.68 24.34 13.02
CA ILE A 471 1.28 25.74 12.81
C ILE A 471 0.33 25.86 11.62
N ILE A 472 0.69 25.27 10.48
CA ILE A 472 -0.17 25.29 9.28
C ILE A 472 -1.48 24.54 9.52
N THR A 473 -1.45 23.44 10.26
CA THR A 473 -2.67 22.72 10.63
C THR A 473 -3.59 23.60 11.51
N GLU A 474 -3.01 24.34 12.45
CA GLU A 474 -3.76 25.25 13.30
C GLU A 474 -4.31 26.45 12.50
N LEU A 475 -3.51 27.00 11.57
CA LEU A 475 -3.96 28.03 10.64
C LEU A 475 -5.14 27.52 9.79
N PHE A 476 -5.01 26.36 9.18
CA PHE A 476 -6.06 25.72 8.37
C PHE A 476 -7.35 25.51 9.16
N LYS A 477 -7.23 25.18 10.45
CA LYS A 477 -8.38 25.03 11.34
C LYS A 477 -9.06 26.35 11.68
N LYS A 478 -8.26 27.39 11.98
CA LYS A 478 -8.76 28.68 12.54
C LYS A 478 -9.17 29.71 11.49
N SER A 479 -8.64 29.59 10.28
CA SER A 479 -8.91 30.51 9.17
C SER A 479 -10.00 30.00 8.23
N ASP A 480 -10.40 30.83 7.28
CA ASP A 480 -11.34 30.52 6.21
C ASP A 480 -10.69 29.79 5.00
N ILE A 481 -9.47 29.29 5.15
CA ILE A 481 -8.84 28.42 4.16
C ILE A 481 -9.69 27.16 3.99
N SER A 482 -10.11 26.90 2.74
CA SER A 482 -10.96 25.75 2.41
C SER A 482 -10.16 24.54 1.91
N VAL A 483 -9.00 24.80 1.27
CA VAL A 483 -8.19 23.75 0.62
C VAL A 483 -6.74 23.80 1.11
N LEU A 484 -6.20 22.65 1.52
CA LEU A 484 -4.79 22.42 1.80
C LEU A 484 -4.22 21.45 0.75
N ILE A 485 -3.17 21.86 0.05
CA ILE A 485 -2.45 21.00 -0.89
C ILE A 485 -1.12 20.60 -0.26
N GLY A 486 -0.82 19.31 -0.22
CA GLY A 486 0.41 18.84 0.38
C GLY A 486 0.96 17.53 -0.18
N THR A 487 2.16 17.19 0.27
CA THR A 487 2.79 15.93 -0.09
C THR A 487 2.42 14.81 0.86
N VAL A 488 2.40 13.59 0.33
CA VAL A 488 2.20 12.36 1.09
C VAL A 488 3.13 12.28 2.31
N ALA A 489 4.39 12.67 2.15
CA ALA A 489 5.40 12.58 3.22
C ALA A 489 5.05 13.45 4.45
N LEU A 490 4.50 14.65 4.25
CA LEU A 490 4.15 15.55 5.36
C LEU A 490 2.78 15.26 5.97
N ILE A 491 1.81 14.87 5.13
CA ILE A 491 0.44 14.60 5.58
C ILE A 491 0.30 13.16 6.08
N GLY A 492 1.21 12.25 5.70
CA GLY A 492 1.18 10.83 6.03
C GLY A 492 1.53 10.51 7.48
N GLU A 493 2.69 10.93 7.99
CA GLU A 493 3.17 10.56 9.32
C GLU A 493 3.04 11.71 10.33
N GLY A 494 2.42 11.44 11.48
CA GLY A 494 2.34 12.40 12.59
C GLY A 494 1.34 13.54 12.43
N TRP A 495 0.74 13.74 11.24
CA TRP A 495 -0.24 14.81 11.02
C TRP A 495 -1.59 14.48 11.68
N ASP A 496 -2.17 15.45 12.38
CA ASP A 496 -3.46 15.32 13.07
C ASP A 496 -4.39 16.50 12.77
N ALA A 497 -5.39 16.23 11.91
CA ALA A 497 -6.38 17.22 11.50
C ALA A 497 -7.79 16.59 11.46
N PRO A 498 -8.40 16.31 12.61
CA PRO A 498 -9.69 15.64 12.69
C PRO A 498 -10.85 16.44 12.08
N PHE A 499 -10.69 17.73 11.87
CA PHE A 499 -11.68 18.61 11.25
C PHE A 499 -11.76 18.48 9.71
N VAL A 500 -10.79 17.82 9.08
CA VAL A 500 -10.82 17.57 7.62
C VAL A 500 -11.99 16.66 7.26
N ASN A 501 -12.84 17.11 6.32
CA ASN A 501 -14.05 16.42 5.90
C ASN A 501 -14.05 15.97 4.44
N THR A 502 -13.03 16.36 3.67
CA THR A 502 -12.86 15.89 2.29
C THR A 502 -11.39 15.65 1.99
N LEU A 503 -11.08 14.53 1.36
CA LEU A 503 -9.72 14.15 0.95
C LEU A 503 -9.71 13.81 -0.54
N ILE A 504 -8.78 14.40 -1.30
CA ILE A 504 -8.49 14.02 -2.69
C ILE A 504 -7.12 13.39 -2.76
N MET A 505 -7.07 12.12 -3.16
CA MET A 505 -5.83 11.38 -3.43
C MET A 505 -5.52 11.52 -4.92
N ALA A 506 -4.74 12.55 -5.29
CA ALA A 506 -4.51 12.96 -6.67
C ALA A 506 -3.55 12.02 -7.42
N SER A 507 -2.51 11.52 -6.76
CA SER A 507 -1.61 10.53 -7.33
C SER A 507 -2.00 9.10 -6.89
N SER A 508 -1.61 8.12 -7.69
CA SER A 508 -1.64 6.73 -7.26
C SER A 508 -0.50 6.52 -6.26
N ILE A 509 -0.75 6.89 -5.00
CA ILE A 509 0.17 6.65 -3.89
C ILE A 509 0.64 5.20 -3.95
N SER A 510 1.94 5.00 -4.04
CA SER A 510 2.54 3.73 -4.46
C SER A 510 2.30 2.57 -3.49
N SER A 511 2.01 2.84 -2.21
CA SER A 511 1.79 1.79 -1.23
C SER A 511 0.39 1.82 -0.62
N TYR A 512 -0.17 0.63 -0.41
CA TYR A 512 -1.38 0.39 0.36
C TYR A 512 -1.28 1.02 1.76
N VAL A 513 -0.14 0.85 2.41
CA VAL A 513 0.17 1.35 3.73
C VAL A 513 -0.03 2.86 3.83
N THR A 514 0.66 3.61 2.98
CA THR A 514 0.64 5.07 2.97
C THR A 514 -0.76 5.61 2.64
N SER A 515 -1.45 4.99 1.66
CA SER A 515 -2.83 5.36 1.31
C SER A 515 -3.78 5.26 2.49
N ASN A 516 -3.69 4.15 3.25
CA ASN A 516 -4.55 3.94 4.42
C ASN A 516 -4.21 4.84 5.60
N GLN A 517 -2.93 5.18 5.78
CA GLN A 517 -2.53 6.15 6.80
C GLN A 517 -3.14 7.52 6.52
N ILE A 518 -3.05 8.00 5.28
CA ILE A 518 -3.62 9.30 4.87
C ILE A 518 -5.15 9.27 4.97
N ARG A 519 -5.79 8.23 4.42
CA ARG A 519 -7.23 8.01 4.54
C ARG A 519 -7.67 8.01 6.00
N GLY A 520 -6.94 7.30 6.86
CA GLY A 520 -7.20 7.23 8.29
C GLY A 520 -7.13 8.59 9.02
N ARG A 521 -6.44 9.60 8.46
CA ARG A 521 -6.42 10.96 9.01
C ARG A 521 -7.73 11.71 8.72
N ALA A 522 -8.23 11.62 7.50
CA ALA A 522 -9.47 12.29 7.10
C ALA A 522 -10.71 11.74 7.81
N ILE A 523 -10.69 10.47 8.20
CA ILE A 523 -11.83 9.81 8.85
C ILE A 523 -11.80 9.87 10.39
N ARG A 524 -10.87 10.60 11.00
CA ARG A 524 -10.88 10.82 12.46
C ARG A 524 -12.10 11.59 12.90
N ILE A 525 -12.61 11.27 14.08
CA ILE A 525 -13.67 12.05 14.70
C ILE A 525 -13.14 13.42 15.15
N ASP A 526 -13.88 14.45 14.83
CA ASP A 526 -13.68 15.78 15.39
C ASP A 526 -14.50 15.92 16.69
N LYS A 527 -13.81 16.12 17.80
CA LYS A 527 -14.47 16.34 19.10
C LYS A 527 -15.38 17.56 19.12
N ASN A 528 -15.13 18.55 18.24
CA ASN A 528 -15.96 19.74 18.09
C ASN A 528 -17.11 19.55 17.12
N ASN A 529 -17.10 18.47 16.33
CA ASN A 529 -18.15 18.12 15.37
C ASN A 529 -18.35 16.59 15.33
N ILE A 530 -19.11 16.08 16.28
CA ILE A 530 -19.38 14.63 16.44
C ILE A 530 -20.15 14.06 15.24
N SER A 531 -20.95 14.89 14.56
CA SER A 531 -21.70 14.52 13.36
C SER A 531 -20.91 14.62 12.04
N LYS A 532 -19.60 14.80 12.14
CA LYS A 532 -18.74 14.86 10.95
C LYS A 532 -18.87 13.61 10.10
N GLU A 533 -18.95 13.83 8.80
CA GLU A 533 -18.85 12.82 7.76
C GLU A 533 -17.73 13.17 6.79
N ALA A 534 -17.12 12.18 6.13
CA ALA A 534 -15.99 12.42 5.25
C ALA A 534 -16.18 11.78 3.87
N ASN A 535 -15.87 12.55 2.80
CA ASN A 535 -15.72 12.05 1.44
C ASN A 535 -14.24 11.86 1.08
N ILE A 536 -13.92 10.71 0.47
CA ILE A 536 -12.55 10.38 0.07
C ILE A 536 -12.55 10.08 -1.44
N TRP A 537 -11.89 10.92 -2.20
CA TRP A 537 -11.80 10.84 -3.65
C TRP A 537 -10.48 10.21 -4.10
N HIS A 538 -10.59 9.22 -4.99
CA HIS A 538 -9.47 8.55 -5.62
C HIS A 538 -9.45 8.87 -7.11
N LEU A 539 -8.43 9.56 -7.60
CA LEU A 539 -8.29 9.87 -9.02
C LEU A 539 -7.58 8.73 -9.73
N VAL A 540 -8.17 8.24 -10.80
CA VAL A 540 -7.70 7.08 -11.56
C VAL A 540 -7.62 7.42 -13.03
N CYS A 541 -6.48 7.12 -13.66
CA CYS A 541 -6.34 7.21 -15.11
C CYS A 541 -6.59 5.84 -15.75
N LEU A 542 -7.56 5.77 -16.65
CA LEU A 542 -7.82 4.61 -17.50
C LEU A 542 -6.87 4.62 -18.70
N GLU A 543 -6.81 3.53 -19.44
CA GLU A 543 -6.00 3.41 -20.63
C GLU A 543 -6.85 3.20 -21.87
N LYS A 544 -6.41 3.75 -22.99
CA LYS A 544 -7.09 3.57 -24.26
C LYS A 544 -6.68 2.27 -24.93
N CYS A 545 -7.65 1.52 -25.42
CA CYS A 545 -7.48 0.31 -26.21
C CYS A 545 -8.45 0.35 -27.41
N GLY A 546 -7.95 0.73 -28.58
CA GLY A 546 -8.78 1.04 -29.74
C GLY A 546 -9.70 2.23 -29.46
N ASN A 547 -11.01 2.04 -29.61
CA ASN A 547 -12.04 3.05 -29.32
C ASN A 547 -12.64 2.95 -27.92
N ARG A 548 -12.04 2.15 -27.03
CA ARG A 548 -12.53 1.95 -25.67
C ARG A 548 -11.45 2.25 -24.66
N TYR A 549 -11.89 2.49 -23.42
CA TYR A 549 -11.02 2.65 -22.26
C TYR A 549 -11.09 1.41 -21.40
N VAL A 550 -9.95 0.97 -20.91
CA VAL A 550 -9.78 -0.25 -20.13
C VAL A 550 -9.05 0.04 -18.83
N LYS A 551 -9.14 -0.90 -17.91
CA LYS A 551 -8.37 -0.90 -16.67
C LYS A 551 -6.88 -0.96 -17.02
N GLY A 552 -6.13 0.07 -16.64
CA GLY A 552 -4.70 0.13 -16.78
C GLY A 552 -3.97 0.02 -15.45
N LYS A 553 -2.66 0.29 -15.48
CA LYS A 553 -1.78 0.15 -14.30
C LYS A 553 -2.21 1.03 -13.12
N ASP A 554 -2.67 2.26 -13.40
CA ASP A 554 -3.15 3.18 -12.35
C ASP A 554 -4.42 2.62 -11.67
N TYR A 555 -5.32 2.03 -12.46
CA TYR A 555 -6.51 1.35 -11.95
C TYR A 555 -6.14 0.10 -11.13
N GLU A 556 -5.20 -0.73 -11.59
CA GLU A 556 -4.77 -1.93 -10.88
C GLU A 556 -4.18 -1.60 -9.49
N LYS A 557 -3.45 -0.50 -9.37
CA LYS A 557 -2.95 0.00 -8.08
C LYS A 557 -4.09 0.32 -7.11
N ILE A 558 -5.15 0.97 -7.60
CA ILE A 558 -6.35 1.26 -6.81
C ILE A 558 -7.11 -0.02 -6.44
N GLU A 559 -7.31 -0.93 -7.40
CA GLU A 559 -7.98 -2.22 -7.15
C GLU A 559 -7.28 -3.02 -6.04
N LYS A 560 -5.95 -3.10 -6.08
CA LYS A 560 -5.15 -3.75 -5.01
C LYS A 560 -5.37 -3.10 -3.65
N ARG A 561 -5.43 -1.77 -3.58
CA ARG A 561 -5.72 -1.05 -2.32
C ARG A 561 -7.09 -1.39 -1.77
N PHE A 562 -8.12 -1.34 -2.61
CA PHE A 562 -9.48 -1.62 -2.18
C PHE A 562 -9.71 -3.08 -1.76
N ASN A 563 -8.91 -4.02 -2.24
CA ASN A 563 -8.98 -5.43 -1.81
C ASN A 563 -8.75 -5.62 -0.30
N ALA A 564 -8.05 -4.72 0.34
CA ALA A 564 -7.77 -4.77 1.77
C ALA A 564 -8.53 -3.72 2.59
N ILE A 565 -9.38 -2.89 1.96
CA ILE A 565 -10.18 -1.86 2.64
C ILE A 565 -11.64 -2.27 2.64
N GLU A 566 -12.23 -2.38 3.83
CA GLU A 566 -13.69 -2.46 3.99
C GLU A 566 -14.29 -1.06 4.03
N GLY A 567 -15.41 -0.88 3.35
CA GLY A 567 -16.14 0.38 3.33
C GLY A 567 -17.54 0.22 2.77
N LEU A 568 -18.29 1.29 2.86
CA LEU A 568 -19.68 1.34 2.40
C LEU A 568 -19.76 1.16 0.88
N ALA A 569 -20.66 0.32 0.40
CA ALA A 569 -20.98 0.22 -1.02
C ALA A 569 -21.56 1.55 -1.52
N LEU A 570 -21.43 1.87 -2.82
CA LEU A 570 -21.83 3.17 -3.34
C LEU A 570 -23.33 3.43 -3.17
N THR A 571 -24.17 2.46 -3.54
CA THR A 571 -25.64 2.60 -3.55
C THR A 571 -26.34 1.75 -2.50
N GLU A 572 -25.72 0.67 -2.02
CA GLU A 572 -26.34 -0.25 -1.07
C GLU A 572 -25.89 0.00 0.37
N ASN A 573 -26.76 -0.32 1.33
CA ASN A 573 -26.45 -0.24 2.77
C ASN A 573 -25.73 -1.51 3.24
N LYS A 574 -24.55 -1.78 2.66
CA LYS A 574 -23.69 -2.91 3.04
C LYS A 574 -22.23 -2.52 3.01
N LEU A 575 -21.41 -3.20 3.82
CA LEU A 575 -19.97 -3.08 3.81
C LEU A 575 -19.39 -4.09 2.83
N VAL A 576 -18.55 -3.61 1.93
CA VAL A 576 -17.91 -4.40 0.88
C VAL A 576 -16.42 -4.15 0.90
N SER A 577 -15.64 -5.22 0.86
CA SER A 577 -14.22 -5.15 0.56
C SER A 577 -14.02 -5.32 -0.92
N ASN A 578 -13.04 -4.64 -1.45
CA ASN A 578 -12.66 -4.58 -2.86
C ASN A 578 -13.36 -3.47 -3.66
N ILE A 579 -12.97 -3.35 -4.93
CA ILE A 579 -13.43 -2.31 -5.84
C ILE A 579 -14.88 -2.53 -6.31
N ASN A 580 -15.43 -3.74 -6.14
CA ASN A 580 -16.82 -4.05 -6.52
C ASN A 580 -17.86 -3.27 -5.71
N ARG A 581 -17.42 -2.57 -4.62
CA ARG A 581 -18.30 -1.62 -3.91
C ARG A 581 -18.85 -0.49 -4.78
N PHE A 582 -18.26 -0.28 -5.98
CA PHE A 582 -18.65 0.77 -6.92
C PHE A 582 -19.52 0.27 -8.08
N ASP A 583 -19.77 -1.03 -8.24
CA ASP A 583 -20.66 -1.73 -9.19
C ASP A 583 -20.50 -1.40 -10.72
N TYR A 584 -19.63 -0.46 -11.09
CA TYR A 584 -19.58 0.11 -12.46
C TYR A 584 -18.38 -0.33 -13.29
N PHE A 585 -17.49 -1.21 -12.78
CA PHE A 585 -16.15 -1.39 -13.35
C PHE A 585 -15.86 -2.72 -14.06
N ASP A 586 -16.87 -3.51 -14.39
CA ASP A 586 -16.64 -4.84 -15.00
C ASP A 586 -16.43 -4.83 -16.52
N ARG A 587 -16.52 -3.68 -17.19
CA ARG A 587 -16.51 -3.57 -18.66
C ARG A 587 -15.43 -2.64 -19.16
N SER A 588 -15.02 -2.82 -20.42
CA SER A 588 -14.36 -1.76 -21.18
C SER A 588 -15.36 -0.62 -21.44
N LEU A 589 -14.96 0.62 -21.17
CA LEU A 589 -15.84 1.78 -21.19
C LEU A 589 -15.64 2.59 -22.48
N VAL A 590 -16.67 3.26 -22.94
CA VAL A 590 -16.58 4.37 -23.90
C VAL A 590 -16.53 5.70 -23.13
N TYR A 591 -16.20 6.78 -23.80
CA TYR A 591 -16.01 8.07 -23.13
C TYR A 591 -17.27 8.55 -22.42
N GLU A 592 -18.44 8.31 -23.00
CA GLU A 592 -19.76 8.66 -22.46
C GLU A 592 -20.02 7.89 -21.15
N ASP A 593 -19.61 6.63 -21.06
CA ASP A 593 -19.72 5.86 -19.83
C ASP A 593 -18.86 6.45 -18.71
N ILE A 594 -17.66 6.93 -19.02
CA ILE A 594 -16.76 7.57 -18.05
C ILE A 594 -17.41 8.82 -17.47
N SER A 595 -17.95 9.68 -18.34
CA SER A 595 -18.66 10.90 -17.92
C SER A 595 -19.88 10.58 -17.06
N ARG A 596 -20.67 9.58 -17.46
CA ARG A 596 -21.83 9.12 -16.68
C ARG A 596 -21.44 8.59 -15.31
N ILE A 597 -20.37 7.78 -15.21
CA ILE A 597 -19.89 7.24 -13.94
C ILE A 597 -19.39 8.38 -13.04
N ASN A 598 -18.61 9.32 -13.56
CA ASN A 598 -18.16 10.46 -12.80
C ASN A 598 -19.31 11.32 -12.27
N ASN A 599 -20.35 11.54 -13.07
CA ASN A 599 -21.55 12.27 -12.63
C ASN A 599 -22.30 11.53 -11.51
N ILE A 600 -22.43 10.20 -11.59
CA ILE A 600 -23.00 9.39 -10.50
C ILE A 600 -22.18 9.54 -9.22
N MET A 601 -20.83 9.52 -9.31
CA MET A 601 -19.97 9.70 -8.14
C MET A 601 -20.16 11.09 -7.51
N LEU A 602 -20.28 12.16 -8.31
CA LEU A 602 -20.57 13.50 -7.83
C LEU A 602 -21.96 13.56 -7.17
N GLU A 603 -22.98 13.01 -7.80
CA GLU A 603 -24.34 12.97 -7.25
C GLU A 603 -24.40 12.23 -5.92
N GLU A 604 -23.81 11.04 -5.83
CA GLU A 604 -23.78 10.26 -4.58
C GLU A 604 -22.97 10.97 -3.48
N SER A 605 -21.92 11.71 -3.83
CA SER A 605 -21.10 12.46 -2.87
C SER A 605 -21.84 13.64 -2.25
N SER A 606 -22.89 14.16 -2.90
CA SER A 606 -23.75 15.20 -2.35
C SER A 606 -24.67 14.71 -1.22
N LYS A 607 -24.92 13.39 -1.14
CA LYS A 607 -25.85 12.77 -0.18
C LYS A 607 -25.16 12.50 1.17
N ARG A 608 -24.36 13.46 1.67
CA ARG A 608 -23.55 13.30 2.89
C ARG A 608 -24.38 12.92 4.10
N GLU A 609 -25.56 13.56 4.29
CA GLU A 609 -26.46 13.33 5.41
C GLU A 609 -26.97 11.89 5.51
N LEU A 610 -26.85 11.11 4.44
CA LEU A 610 -27.23 9.70 4.41
C LEU A 610 -26.08 8.77 4.82
N ILE A 611 -24.82 9.23 4.80
CA ILE A 611 -23.65 8.38 5.04
C ILE A 611 -23.72 7.73 6.42
N SER A 612 -23.99 8.52 7.46
CA SER A 612 -24.12 8.01 8.83
C SER A 612 -25.21 6.94 8.94
N LYS A 613 -26.40 7.22 8.40
CA LYS A 613 -27.52 6.27 8.43
C LYS A 613 -27.17 4.96 7.70
N ARG A 614 -26.57 5.07 6.53
CA ARG A 614 -26.17 3.90 5.71
C ARG A 614 -25.10 3.06 6.42
N TRP A 615 -24.15 3.70 7.09
CA TRP A 615 -23.15 3.01 7.90
C TRP A 615 -23.78 2.21 9.03
N PHE A 616 -24.71 2.81 9.80
CA PHE A 616 -25.35 2.11 10.93
C PHE A 616 -26.21 0.93 10.46
N ILE A 617 -26.96 1.06 9.37
CA ILE A 617 -27.72 -0.07 8.79
C ILE A 617 -26.75 -1.18 8.32
N ALA A 618 -25.63 -0.83 7.71
CA ALA A 618 -24.65 -1.80 7.26
C ALA A 618 -23.95 -2.53 8.43
N LEU A 619 -23.72 -1.83 9.53
CA LEU A 619 -23.09 -2.38 10.74
C LEU A 619 -24.00 -3.36 11.49
N GLU A 620 -25.32 -3.24 11.43
CA GLU A 620 -26.26 -4.20 12.03
C GLU A 620 -26.07 -5.63 11.49
N LYS A 621 -25.59 -5.75 10.25
CA LYS A 621 -25.34 -7.03 9.57
C LYS A 621 -23.85 -7.37 9.46
N TYR A 622 -22.98 -6.54 10.04
CA TYR A 622 -21.55 -6.71 9.92
C TYR A 622 -21.03 -7.82 10.82
N ILE A 623 -20.38 -8.78 10.21
CA ILE A 623 -19.60 -9.81 10.89
C ILE A 623 -18.13 -9.53 10.56
N PRO A 624 -17.25 -9.29 11.54
CA PRO A 624 -15.82 -9.11 11.29
C PRO A 624 -15.25 -10.34 10.56
N ASN A 625 -14.78 -10.13 9.32
CA ASN A 625 -14.22 -11.21 8.51
C ASN A 625 -12.72 -11.36 8.81
N ASN A 626 -12.31 -12.53 9.24
CA ASN A 626 -10.90 -12.96 9.25
C ASN A 626 -10.46 -13.29 7.80
N LYS A 627 -10.19 -12.28 6.99
CA LYS A 627 -9.83 -12.44 5.56
C LYS A 627 -8.58 -13.27 5.30
N LEU A 628 -7.68 -13.38 6.27
CA LEU A 628 -6.47 -14.20 6.17
C LEU A 628 -6.74 -15.69 6.17
N LEU A 629 -7.78 -16.16 6.89
CA LEU A 629 -8.23 -17.55 6.82
C LEU A 629 -8.74 -17.90 5.41
N ILE A 630 -9.44 -16.98 4.75
CA ILE A 630 -9.94 -17.16 3.38
C ILE A 630 -8.77 -17.22 2.38
N LYS A 631 -7.72 -16.40 2.57
CA LYS A 631 -6.53 -16.45 1.71
C LYS A 631 -5.76 -17.77 1.88
N LYS A 632 -5.65 -18.28 3.12
CA LYS A 632 -5.04 -19.59 3.43
C LYS A 632 -5.83 -20.75 2.83
N GLU A 633 -7.16 -20.71 2.89
CA GLU A 633 -8.02 -21.71 2.23
C GLU A 633 -7.93 -21.66 0.70
N ASN A 634 -7.84 -20.48 0.09
CA ASN A 634 -7.68 -20.33 -1.35
C ASN A 634 -6.30 -20.81 -1.83
N ILE A 635 -5.24 -20.55 -1.07
CA ILE A 635 -3.90 -21.10 -1.32
C ILE A 635 -3.93 -22.63 -1.22
N LEU A 636 -4.60 -23.21 -0.22
CA LEU A 636 -4.75 -24.65 -0.06
C LEU A 636 -5.61 -25.27 -1.18
N LYS A 637 -6.67 -24.58 -1.62
CA LYS A 637 -7.50 -25.01 -2.78
C LYS A 637 -6.71 -24.97 -4.07
N ASN A 638 -5.93 -23.93 -4.31
CA ASN A 638 -5.05 -23.81 -5.47
C ASN A 638 -3.94 -24.88 -5.46
N LYS A 639 -3.33 -25.16 -4.29
CA LYS A 639 -2.37 -26.27 -4.14
C LYS A 639 -3.01 -27.62 -4.49
N LYS A 640 -4.23 -27.87 -4.01
CA LYS A 640 -4.97 -29.11 -4.37
C LYS A 640 -5.30 -29.18 -5.86
N LEU A 641 -5.59 -28.06 -6.50
CA LEU A 641 -5.89 -27.98 -7.93
C LEU A 641 -4.65 -28.26 -8.79
N ILE A 642 -3.49 -27.75 -8.37
CA ILE A 642 -2.20 -28.01 -9.04
C ILE A 642 -1.79 -29.47 -8.84
N TYR A 643 -1.93 -29.99 -7.62
CA TYR A 643 -1.69 -31.41 -7.35
C TYR A 643 -2.55 -32.32 -8.23
N LYS A 644 -3.85 -32.01 -8.39
CA LYS A 644 -4.74 -32.70 -9.34
C LYS A 644 -4.29 -32.58 -10.80
N LYS A 645 -3.80 -31.41 -11.21
CA LYS A 645 -3.29 -31.20 -12.59
C LYS A 645 -1.97 -31.93 -12.84
N CYS A 646 -1.17 -32.17 -11.80
CA CYS A 646 0.07 -32.94 -11.87
C CYS A 646 -0.14 -34.45 -11.65
N GLN A 647 -1.35 -34.90 -11.26
CA GLN A 647 -1.66 -36.34 -11.08
C GLN A 647 -1.28 -37.23 -12.25
N PRO A 648 -1.46 -36.86 -13.52
CA PRO A 648 -1.01 -37.69 -14.65
C PRO A 648 0.51 -37.96 -14.60
N PHE A 649 1.32 -37.06 -14.05
CA PHE A 649 2.77 -37.23 -13.91
C PHE A 649 3.17 -38.03 -12.65
N VAL A 650 2.34 -37.99 -11.60
CA VAL A 650 2.58 -38.67 -10.33
C VAL A 650 2.15 -40.15 -10.41
N SER A 651 1.10 -40.49 -11.16
CA SER A 651 0.64 -41.88 -11.32
C SER A 651 1.65 -42.77 -12.03
N TYR A 652 2.63 -42.22 -12.75
CA TYR A 652 3.70 -42.98 -13.39
C TYR A 652 4.78 -43.46 -12.38
N ARG A 653 4.81 -42.92 -11.15
CA ARG A 653 5.76 -43.30 -10.09
C ARG A 653 5.23 -44.33 -9.07
N SER A 654 3.95 -44.63 -9.09
CA SER A 654 3.31 -45.49 -8.07
C SER A 654 3.77 -46.96 -8.09
N ASN A 655 4.66 -47.37 -8.97
CA ASN A 655 5.30 -48.69 -8.97
C ASN A 655 6.68 -48.75 -8.31
N ARG A 656 7.22 -47.66 -7.73
CA ARG A 656 8.47 -47.70 -6.91
C ARG A 656 8.40 -46.75 -5.71
N TYR A 657 8.00 -47.32 -4.60
CA TYR A 657 8.32 -46.98 -3.19
C TYR A 657 8.42 -45.52 -2.67
N SER A 658 7.54 -45.23 -1.73
CA SER A 658 7.83 -44.48 -0.47
C SER A 658 8.49 -43.10 -0.58
N CYS A 659 7.80 -42.09 -1.14
CA CYS A 659 8.27 -40.70 -1.02
C CYS A 659 7.15 -39.67 -0.94
N ILE A 660 5.96 -40.04 -0.42
CA ILE A 660 4.85 -39.10 -0.28
C ILE A 660 5.05 -38.11 0.87
N ARG A 661 5.88 -38.42 1.87
CA ARG A 661 6.14 -37.52 3.01
C ARG A 661 7.19 -36.43 2.76
N THR A 662 8.13 -36.64 1.84
CA THR A 662 9.17 -35.65 1.49
C THR A 662 8.70 -34.65 0.45
N PHE A 663 7.66 -34.99 -0.33
CA PHE A 663 7.14 -34.12 -1.40
C PHE A 663 6.29 -32.95 -0.89
N THR A 664 5.71 -33.06 0.31
CA THR A 664 4.87 -32.00 0.86
C THR A 664 5.67 -30.83 1.43
N ASN A 665 6.91 -31.04 1.84
CA ASN A 665 7.73 -29.98 2.45
C ASN A 665 8.62 -29.23 1.47
N SER A 666 9.11 -29.84 0.38
CA SER A 666 9.95 -29.12 -0.60
C SER A 666 9.16 -28.31 -1.63
N PHE A 667 7.88 -28.63 -1.85
CA PHE A 667 6.98 -27.86 -2.72
C PHE A 667 6.43 -26.58 -2.06
N LEU A 668 6.65 -26.45 -0.75
CA LEU A 668 6.12 -25.34 0.02
C LEU A 668 6.97 -24.07 -0.07
N ASP A 669 8.24 -24.19 -0.47
CA ASP A 669 9.21 -23.10 -0.28
C ASP A 669 9.59 -22.29 -1.52
N SER A 670 9.17 -22.60 -2.75
CA SER A 670 9.79 -21.88 -3.87
C SER A 670 8.94 -21.47 -5.09
N THR A 671 7.66 -21.80 -5.23
CA THR A 671 7.03 -21.63 -6.56
C THR A 671 5.59 -21.08 -6.60
N PHE A 672 5.16 -20.26 -5.65
CA PHE A 672 3.75 -19.85 -5.59
C PHE A 672 3.48 -18.35 -5.79
N ILE A 673 4.17 -17.69 -6.69
CA ILE A 673 3.99 -16.22 -6.86
C ILE A 673 3.17 -15.80 -8.08
N HIS A 674 2.81 -16.70 -9.00
CA HIS A 674 2.21 -16.25 -10.29
C HIS A 674 0.95 -17.02 -10.72
N PHE A 675 -0.09 -17.08 -9.88
CA PHE A 675 -1.39 -17.59 -10.34
C PHE A 675 -2.57 -16.65 -10.06
N GLU A 676 -2.36 -15.33 -10.00
CA GLU A 676 -3.44 -14.35 -10.11
C GLU A 676 -3.35 -13.56 -11.44
N CYS A 677 -3.18 -14.25 -12.55
CA CYS A 677 -3.68 -13.73 -13.81
C CYS A 677 -5.07 -14.31 -14.05
N ARG A 678 -6.08 -13.62 -13.49
CA ARG A 678 -7.50 -13.61 -13.87
C ARG A 678 -8.06 -14.91 -14.43
N SER A 679 -8.68 -15.72 -13.57
CA SER A 679 -9.80 -16.58 -13.97
C SER A 679 -11.02 -15.67 -14.19
N HIS A 680 -11.27 -15.24 -15.42
CA HIS A 680 -12.58 -14.74 -15.80
C HIS A 680 -13.35 -15.84 -16.47
N SER A 681 -14.47 -16.14 -15.86
CA SER A 681 -15.64 -16.90 -16.24
C SER A 681 -15.77 -17.21 -17.72
N LYS A 682 -15.86 -18.50 -17.99
CA LYS A 682 -16.59 -19.00 -19.15
C LYS A 682 -18.03 -18.50 -19.06
N ASN A 683 -18.42 -17.67 -19.97
CA ASN A 683 -19.79 -17.63 -20.45
C ASN A 683 -19.75 -17.60 -21.97
N ASN A 684 -20.36 -18.65 -22.52
CA ASN A 684 -20.70 -18.82 -23.92
C ASN A 684 -21.46 -17.59 -24.43
N TYR A 685 -21.01 -16.98 -25.50
CA TYR A 685 -21.92 -16.46 -26.51
C TYR A 685 -21.32 -16.71 -27.89
N LYS A 686 -22.05 -17.52 -28.66
CA LYS A 686 -22.03 -17.55 -30.13
C LYS A 686 -22.54 -16.19 -30.63
N TYR A 687 -21.80 -15.56 -31.43
CA TYR A 687 -21.98 -14.90 -32.73
C TYR A 687 -20.77 -14.00 -33.00
#